data_150ef9db74c6e65eef1d82a38c0b86d6
#
_entry.id   150ef9db74c6e65eef1d82a38c0b86d6
#
_cell.length_a   1.000
_cell.length_b   1.000
_cell.length_c   1.000
_cell.angle_alpha   90.00
_cell.angle_beta   90.00
_cell.angle_gamma   90.00
#
_symmetry.space_group_name_H-M   'P 1'
#
loop_
_entity.id
_entity.type
_entity.pdbx_description
1 polymer ?
#
loop_
_entity_poly.entity_id
_entity_poly.type
_entity_poly.pdbx_seq_one_letter_code
_entity_poly.pdbx_strand_id
1 'polypeptide(L)'
;MQRKEKKLNKYINREISWLKFNLRVLAEASNLKNPTLERLKFLSIAANNLDEFFMVRVAGIYTQIKDKVSFLSHDGLTSEQQLKNIIIDTKKLLSNSNEAWSKLKIDLDKSGILFVSYRDLNKSEKVRLNKIFRENIYPILTPLVIDPSHPFPFIPNKGHFLVMLLNKRNKSKKFYATILIPQNIDRFINISNRADVKKYLSIEHIISNYVNYLFPGYRLNKYTSVRIIRDSDIEFEEEAEDLILYLEKALKKRRRGRIVKLEIRSNADPLLKKFVYKKLEVTEDEVYEMESFVGVHQIDQIYNKKNSNLVFKSFNPRQVERLKQFNDDYFATIKAKDFIVHHPYETFDAVIQFLNQAAEDPNVIAIKQTLYRTTSDSPIVKALIQASEKGKSVTAVVEVKARFDEETNISLASTLEKAGVQVVYGFIKLKTHAKSSLIVRKEKNKLVSYVHLGTGNYHPINAKIYTDLSFFSSDKIICEDVEKFFNYITTYAEPKKLKKIILSPLFLRTKLYSLIDQEIENKSKGKHAEIWIKLNSLVDKAMIDKLYEASNAGVKICLFVRGICCLKPGIKGLSENIIVKSIVGRFLEHSRIFCFANGEMMPSRSNLAFFSSADLMTRNLNRRVELFIPIENSTVHEQVLDQIMLANYKDAENSWFLKSDESYEKINVTAEDNFSAHSYFMKNPSLSGRGSSINLSMPEKLRLVK
;
A
#
# COMPACT_ATOMS: atom_id res chain seq x y z
N MET A 1 15.77 38.02 32.55
CA MET A 1 15.19 37.62 31.23
C MET A 1 15.71 36.22 30.91
N GLN A 2 15.01 35.17 31.31
CA GLN A 2 15.34 33.80 30.90
C GLN A 2 14.94 33.65 29.43
N ARG A 3 15.92 33.44 28.53
CA ARG A 3 15.68 32.95 27.18
C ARG A 3 14.95 31.60 27.29
N LYS A 4 13.65 31.56 26.96
CA LYS A 4 12.96 30.30 26.66
C LYS A 4 13.74 29.67 25.49
N GLU A 5 14.60 28.70 25.80
CA GLU A 5 15.15 27.82 24.76
C GLU A 5 13.96 27.24 23.99
N LYS A 6 13.88 27.58 22.73
CA LYS A 6 12.91 26.99 21.79
C LYS A 6 13.22 25.48 21.78
N LYS A 7 12.44 24.70 22.53
CA LYS A 7 12.57 23.23 22.56
C LYS A 7 12.58 22.75 21.11
N LEU A 8 13.73 22.28 20.66
CA LEU A 8 13.92 21.80 19.29
C LEU A 8 12.88 20.72 19.00
N ASN A 9 11.99 20.97 18.05
CA ASN A 9 11.00 19.95 17.67
C ASN A 9 11.73 18.79 16.97
N LYS A 10 11.91 17.68 17.66
CA LYS A 10 12.69 16.52 17.23
C LYS A 10 11.95 15.63 16.21
N TYR A 11 10.65 15.80 16.06
CA TYR A 11 9.82 14.88 15.28
C TYR A 11 9.05 15.61 14.21
N ILE A 12 8.80 14.88 13.13
CA ILE A 12 7.88 15.29 12.06
C ILE A 12 6.49 14.76 12.40
N ASN A 13 5.46 15.60 12.19
CA ASN A 13 4.08 15.14 12.31
C ASN A 13 3.80 13.97 11.36
N ARG A 14 3.18 12.94 11.89
CA ARG A 14 2.91 11.70 11.18
C ARG A 14 2.01 11.91 9.97
N GLU A 15 0.95 12.71 10.10
CA GLU A 15 -0.06 12.90 9.06
C GLU A 15 0.48 13.82 7.97
N ILE A 16 1.26 14.83 8.34
CA ILE A 16 1.97 15.70 7.39
C ILE A 16 3.04 14.92 6.64
N SER A 17 3.79 14.06 7.32
CA SER A 17 4.74 13.15 6.66
C SER A 17 4.07 12.24 5.63
N TRP A 18 2.83 11.77 5.94
CA TRP A 18 2.04 10.97 5.00
C TRP A 18 1.62 11.79 3.77
N LEU A 19 1.18 13.03 3.94
CA LEU A 19 0.84 13.93 2.82
C LEU A 19 2.05 14.21 1.94
N LYS A 20 3.23 14.44 2.54
CA LYS A 20 4.51 14.58 1.82
C LYS A 20 4.88 13.30 1.05
N PHE A 21 4.57 12.11 1.59
CA PHE A 21 4.71 10.86 0.82
C PHE A 21 3.78 10.85 -0.40
N ASN A 22 2.51 11.20 -0.23
CA ASN A 22 1.56 11.19 -1.34
C ASN A 22 1.91 12.24 -2.41
N LEU A 23 2.53 13.36 -2.03
CA LEU A 23 3.11 14.33 -2.97
C LEU A 23 4.23 13.72 -3.84
N ARG A 24 5.10 12.85 -3.27
CA ARG A 24 6.13 12.13 -4.05
C ARG A 24 5.51 11.13 -5.03
N VAL A 25 4.43 10.45 -4.64
CA VAL A 25 3.66 9.59 -5.55
C VAL A 25 3.04 10.41 -6.67
N LEU A 26 2.43 11.56 -6.36
CA LEU A 26 1.85 12.47 -7.34
C LEU A 26 2.90 13.04 -8.30
N ALA A 27 4.13 13.30 -7.82
CA ALA A 27 5.22 13.80 -8.65
C ALA A 27 5.55 12.87 -9.83
N GLU A 28 5.34 11.55 -9.67
CA GLU A 28 5.53 10.59 -10.78
C GLU A 28 4.49 10.77 -11.91
N ALA A 29 3.34 11.41 -11.65
CA ALA A 29 2.40 11.81 -12.70
C ALA A 29 2.95 12.95 -13.59
N SER A 30 3.87 13.74 -13.07
CA SER A 30 4.56 14.82 -13.79
C SER A 30 5.95 14.42 -14.32
N ASN A 31 6.44 13.23 -13.98
CA ASN A 31 7.74 12.73 -14.39
C ASN A 31 7.70 12.29 -15.87
N LEU A 32 8.30 13.07 -16.77
CA LEU A 32 8.32 12.81 -18.22
C LEU A 32 9.09 11.55 -18.62
N LYS A 33 9.91 10.98 -17.75
CA LYS A 33 10.56 9.67 -17.98
C LYS A 33 9.54 8.52 -17.93
N ASN A 34 8.41 8.71 -17.27
CA ASN A 34 7.33 7.72 -17.22
C ASN A 34 6.45 7.82 -18.48
N PRO A 35 6.03 6.68 -19.04
CA PRO A 35 5.06 6.64 -20.13
C PRO A 35 3.73 7.31 -19.74
N THR A 36 3.02 7.87 -20.72
CA THR A 36 1.85 8.73 -20.50
C THR A 36 0.73 8.06 -19.68
N LEU A 37 0.39 6.78 -19.96
CA LEU A 37 -0.63 6.07 -19.19
C LEU A 37 -0.15 5.66 -17.79
N GLU A 38 1.14 5.48 -17.57
CA GLU A 38 1.67 5.27 -16.21
C GLU A 38 1.59 6.56 -15.39
N ARG A 39 1.86 7.71 -16.00
CA ARG A 39 1.66 9.03 -15.36
C ARG A 39 0.20 9.22 -14.95
N LEU A 40 -0.75 8.84 -15.82
CA LEU A 40 -2.17 8.85 -15.51
C LEU A 40 -2.50 7.92 -14.33
N LYS A 41 -1.89 6.73 -14.29
CA LYS A 41 -2.07 5.78 -13.19
C LYS A 41 -1.52 6.32 -11.87
N PHE A 42 -0.37 7.00 -11.87
CA PHE A 42 0.16 7.65 -10.66
C PHE A 42 -0.75 8.76 -10.13
N LEU A 43 -1.39 9.52 -11.03
CA LEU A 43 -2.41 10.51 -10.65
C LEU A 43 -3.60 9.84 -9.95
N SER A 44 -4.10 8.74 -10.49
CA SER A 44 -5.18 7.94 -9.90
C SER A 44 -4.78 7.36 -8.54
N ILE A 45 -3.57 6.78 -8.43
CA ILE A 45 -3.04 6.22 -7.17
C ILE A 45 -2.96 7.30 -6.10
N ALA A 46 -2.44 8.48 -6.40
CA ALA A 46 -2.34 9.58 -5.44
C ALA A 46 -3.73 10.03 -4.94
N ALA A 47 -4.72 10.07 -5.82
CA ALA A 47 -6.10 10.40 -5.45
C ALA A 47 -6.75 9.31 -4.58
N ASN A 48 -6.56 8.03 -4.91
CA ASN A 48 -7.09 6.91 -4.11
C ASN A 48 -6.42 6.82 -2.73
N ASN A 49 -5.11 7.04 -2.66
CA ASN A 49 -4.37 7.13 -1.39
C ASN A 49 -4.96 8.23 -0.49
N LEU A 50 -5.27 9.40 -1.07
CA LEU A 50 -5.86 10.51 -0.33
C LEU A 50 -7.26 10.15 0.22
N ASP A 51 -8.07 9.44 -0.54
CA ASP A 51 -9.37 8.95 -0.08
C ASP A 51 -9.21 8.02 1.14
N GLU A 52 -8.29 7.06 1.10
CA GLU A 52 -8.01 6.16 2.23
C GLU A 52 -7.49 6.92 3.45
N PHE A 53 -6.65 7.93 3.25
CA PHE A 53 -6.17 8.80 4.31
C PHE A 53 -7.32 9.52 5.03
N PHE A 54 -8.27 10.06 4.27
CA PHE A 54 -9.46 10.71 4.85
C PHE A 54 -10.37 9.72 5.55
N MET A 55 -10.66 8.57 4.92
CA MET A 55 -11.54 7.54 5.50
C MET A 55 -11.09 7.02 6.86
N VAL A 56 -9.78 7.10 7.14
CA VAL A 56 -9.19 6.45 8.31
C VAL A 56 -8.51 7.46 9.23
N ARG A 57 -7.57 8.22 8.70
CA ARG A 57 -6.68 9.05 9.53
C ARG A 57 -7.33 10.37 9.91
N VAL A 58 -7.88 11.07 8.93
CA VAL A 58 -8.58 12.33 9.17
C VAL A 58 -9.87 12.07 9.95
N ALA A 59 -10.58 10.99 9.65
CA ALA A 59 -11.73 10.52 10.41
C ALA A 59 -11.40 10.35 11.90
N GLY A 60 -10.29 9.65 12.21
CA GLY A 60 -9.85 9.48 13.59
C GLY A 60 -9.50 10.80 14.29
N ILE A 61 -8.93 11.79 13.59
CA ILE A 61 -8.69 13.13 14.15
C ILE A 61 -10.01 13.85 14.46
N TYR A 62 -10.99 13.78 13.56
CA TYR A 62 -12.32 14.33 13.82
C TYR A 62 -12.98 13.70 15.05
N THR A 63 -12.84 12.39 15.25
CA THR A 63 -13.32 11.69 16.44
C THR A 63 -12.61 12.21 17.70
N GLN A 64 -11.29 12.34 17.69
CA GLN A 64 -10.53 12.89 18.82
C GLN A 64 -10.96 14.32 19.20
N ILE A 65 -11.22 15.17 18.20
CA ILE A 65 -11.72 16.55 18.43
C ILE A 65 -13.12 16.51 19.05
N LYS A 66 -14.03 15.68 18.51
CA LYS A 66 -15.39 15.51 19.01
C LYS A 66 -15.41 15.04 20.48
N ASP A 67 -14.55 14.06 20.79
CA ASP A 67 -14.48 13.44 22.11
C ASP A 67 -13.58 14.24 23.07
N LYS A 68 -13.08 15.42 22.64
CA LYS A 68 -12.22 16.34 23.41
C LYS A 68 -10.99 15.64 24.02
N VAL A 69 -10.37 14.75 23.26
CA VAL A 69 -9.20 14.00 23.70
C VAL A 69 -8.00 14.95 23.81
N SER A 70 -7.42 15.07 25.00
CA SER A 70 -6.28 15.97 25.30
C SER A 70 -4.91 15.40 24.91
N PHE A 71 -4.84 14.51 23.92
CA PHE A 71 -3.59 13.89 23.49
C PHE A 71 -2.83 14.78 22.51
N LEU A 72 -1.54 15.01 22.78
CA LEU A 72 -0.63 15.70 21.84
C LEU A 72 0.09 14.69 20.96
N SER A 73 0.24 15.01 19.69
CA SER A 73 1.10 14.25 18.77
C SER A 73 2.57 14.33 19.19
N HIS A 74 3.45 13.48 18.64
CA HIS A 74 4.87 13.43 19.01
C HIS A 74 5.60 14.77 18.78
N ASP A 75 5.14 15.56 17.82
CA ASP A 75 5.60 16.92 17.52
C ASP A 75 4.93 18.01 18.38
N GLY A 76 4.04 17.62 19.31
CA GLY A 76 3.41 18.52 20.29
C GLY A 76 2.16 19.25 19.81
N LEU A 77 1.56 18.85 18.66
CA LEU A 77 0.34 19.47 18.14
C LEU A 77 -0.92 18.85 18.74
N THR A 78 -1.95 19.68 18.99
CA THR A 78 -3.30 19.22 19.31
C THR A 78 -4.00 18.65 18.07
N SER A 79 -5.11 17.92 18.23
CA SER A 79 -5.88 17.36 17.12
C SER A 79 -6.41 18.45 16.18
N GLU A 80 -6.85 19.60 16.70
CA GLU A 80 -7.30 20.75 15.91
C GLU A 80 -6.17 21.37 15.08
N GLN A 81 -4.98 21.52 15.69
CA GLN A 81 -3.80 22.03 14.98
C GLN A 81 -3.36 21.07 13.87
N GLN A 82 -3.38 19.76 14.14
CA GLN A 82 -3.11 18.75 13.13
C GLN A 82 -4.11 18.83 11.97
N LEU A 83 -5.42 18.91 12.27
CA LEU A 83 -6.46 19.02 11.25
C LEU A 83 -6.28 20.26 10.36
N LYS A 84 -5.98 21.42 10.97
CA LYS A 84 -5.71 22.65 10.22
C LYS A 84 -4.54 22.50 9.24
N ASN A 85 -3.43 21.90 9.69
CA ASN A 85 -2.27 21.65 8.84
C ASN A 85 -2.58 20.66 7.73
N ILE A 86 -3.34 19.59 8.02
CA ILE A 86 -3.81 18.60 7.03
C ILE A 86 -4.64 19.27 5.94
N ILE A 87 -5.56 20.16 6.30
CA ILE A 87 -6.40 20.88 5.32
C ILE A 87 -5.55 21.72 4.39
N ILE A 88 -4.58 22.47 4.93
CA ILE A 88 -3.66 23.31 4.14
C ILE A 88 -2.86 22.45 3.14
N ASP A 89 -2.22 21.39 3.62
CA ASP A 89 -1.39 20.53 2.78
C ASP A 89 -2.22 19.72 1.79
N THR A 90 -3.45 19.34 2.15
CA THR A 90 -4.39 18.69 1.22
C THR A 90 -4.79 19.62 0.08
N LYS A 91 -5.12 20.88 0.36
CA LYS A 91 -5.42 21.87 -0.68
C LYS A 91 -4.24 22.06 -1.63
N LYS A 92 -3.01 22.10 -1.12
CA LYS A 92 -1.78 22.14 -1.93
C LYS A 92 -1.62 20.89 -2.80
N LEU A 93 -1.85 19.71 -2.23
CA LEU A 93 -1.79 18.45 -2.99
C LEU A 93 -2.81 18.41 -4.11
N LEU A 94 -4.05 18.88 -3.87
CA LEU A 94 -5.10 18.95 -4.89
C LEU A 94 -4.75 19.97 -6.00
N SER A 95 -4.17 21.11 -5.66
CA SER A 95 -3.68 22.09 -6.65
C SER A 95 -2.60 21.46 -7.55
N ASN A 96 -1.62 20.76 -6.96
CA ASN A 96 -0.59 20.06 -7.73
C ASN A 96 -1.19 18.93 -8.60
N SER A 97 -2.25 18.25 -8.12
CA SER A 97 -2.98 17.23 -8.88
C SER A 97 -3.68 17.83 -10.11
N ASN A 98 -4.30 19.00 -9.97
CA ASN A 98 -4.95 19.72 -11.07
C ASN A 98 -3.91 20.19 -12.11
N GLU A 99 -2.76 20.69 -11.67
CA GLU A 99 -1.66 21.07 -12.57
C GLU A 99 -1.11 19.86 -13.34
N ALA A 100 -0.86 18.74 -12.62
CA ALA A 100 -0.40 17.49 -13.24
C ALA A 100 -1.41 16.97 -14.27
N TRP A 101 -2.70 17.01 -13.94
CA TRP A 101 -3.77 16.63 -14.88
C TRP A 101 -3.78 17.53 -16.13
N SER A 102 -3.68 18.84 -15.97
CA SER A 102 -3.73 19.78 -17.08
C SER A 102 -2.60 19.53 -18.09
N LYS A 103 -1.38 19.26 -17.59
CA LYS A 103 -0.22 18.92 -18.42
C LYS A 103 -0.40 17.53 -19.07
N LEU A 104 -0.83 16.55 -18.29
CA LEU A 104 -1.00 15.18 -18.77
C LEU A 104 -2.08 15.07 -19.84
N LYS A 105 -3.16 15.84 -19.73
CA LYS A 105 -4.23 15.90 -20.74
C LYS A 105 -3.70 16.27 -22.11
N ILE A 106 -2.78 17.21 -22.20
CA ILE A 106 -2.15 17.61 -23.48
C ILE A 106 -1.37 16.43 -24.10
N ASP A 107 -0.66 15.66 -23.28
CA ASP A 107 0.11 14.51 -23.78
C ASP A 107 -0.80 13.33 -24.15
N LEU A 108 -1.93 13.17 -23.47
CA LEU A 108 -2.97 12.19 -23.85
C LEU A 108 -3.61 12.57 -25.19
N ASP A 109 -3.93 13.85 -25.38
CA ASP A 109 -4.51 14.35 -26.64
C ASP A 109 -3.56 14.08 -27.83
N LYS A 110 -2.26 14.34 -27.67
CA LYS A 110 -1.23 13.99 -28.67
C LYS A 110 -1.14 12.47 -28.94
N SER A 111 -1.52 11.65 -27.96
CA SER A 111 -1.51 10.19 -28.07
C SER A 111 -2.83 9.62 -28.63
N GLY A 112 -3.75 10.46 -29.09
CA GLY A 112 -5.05 10.05 -29.62
C GLY A 112 -6.07 9.67 -28.53
N ILE A 113 -5.86 10.08 -27.28
CA ILE A 113 -6.78 9.85 -26.16
C ILE A 113 -7.39 11.19 -25.76
N LEU A 114 -8.60 11.46 -26.24
CA LEU A 114 -9.27 12.74 -26.17
C LEU A 114 -10.39 12.74 -25.12
N PHE A 115 -10.41 13.76 -24.26
CA PHE A 115 -11.53 14.05 -23.39
C PHE A 115 -12.39 15.14 -24.04
N VAL A 116 -13.58 14.77 -24.49
CA VAL A 116 -14.44 15.62 -25.32
C VAL A 116 -15.72 16.02 -24.61
N SER A 117 -16.35 17.10 -25.08
CA SER A 117 -17.70 17.48 -24.69
C SER A 117 -18.74 16.96 -25.71
N TYR A 118 -20.02 16.98 -25.36
CA TYR A 118 -21.09 16.60 -26.27
C TYR A 118 -21.11 17.43 -27.56
N ARG A 119 -20.65 18.69 -27.48
CA ARG A 119 -20.60 19.61 -28.64
C ARG A 119 -19.57 19.18 -29.71
N ASP A 120 -18.50 18.53 -29.24
CA ASP A 120 -17.38 18.10 -30.08
C ASP A 120 -17.67 16.80 -30.83
N LEU A 121 -18.85 16.18 -30.61
CA LEU A 121 -19.25 14.94 -31.26
C LEU A 121 -19.85 15.17 -32.62
N ASN A 122 -19.45 14.36 -33.60
CA ASN A 122 -20.09 14.28 -34.92
C ASN A 122 -21.44 13.58 -34.84
N LYS A 123 -22.18 13.56 -35.98
CA LYS A 123 -23.53 12.97 -36.03
C LYS A 123 -23.54 11.48 -35.68
N SER A 124 -22.61 10.68 -36.21
CA SER A 124 -22.56 9.25 -35.96
C SER A 124 -22.20 8.94 -34.48
N GLU A 125 -21.28 9.70 -33.88
CA GLU A 125 -20.93 9.59 -32.47
C GLU A 125 -22.10 9.95 -31.54
N LYS A 126 -22.91 10.97 -31.90
CA LYS A 126 -24.15 11.31 -31.18
C LYS A 126 -25.21 10.22 -31.27
N VAL A 127 -25.36 9.57 -32.42
CA VAL A 127 -26.28 8.42 -32.57
C VAL A 127 -25.80 7.26 -31.67
N ARG A 128 -24.51 6.94 -31.70
CA ARG A 128 -23.92 5.90 -30.83
C ARG A 128 -24.11 6.23 -29.37
N LEU A 129 -23.83 7.46 -28.97
CA LEU A 129 -24.00 7.90 -27.57
C LEU A 129 -25.45 7.78 -27.12
N ASN A 130 -26.42 8.13 -27.98
CA ASN A 130 -27.83 7.98 -27.70
C ASN A 130 -28.22 6.51 -27.44
N LYS A 131 -27.67 5.58 -28.25
CA LYS A 131 -27.86 4.14 -28.05
C LYS A 131 -27.28 3.69 -26.71
N ILE A 132 -26.01 4.04 -26.45
CA ILE A 132 -25.35 3.71 -25.16
C ILE A 132 -26.15 4.27 -23.98
N PHE A 133 -26.61 5.53 -24.04
CA PHE A 133 -27.39 6.12 -23.00
C PHE A 133 -28.69 5.34 -22.73
N ARG A 134 -29.45 5.02 -23.75
CA ARG A 134 -30.75 4.34 -23.63
C ARG A 134 -30.62 2.90 -23.14
N GLU A 135 -29.64 2.18 -23.63
CA GLU A 135 -29.49 0.73 -23.36
C GLU A 135 -28.71 0.46 -22.08
N ASN A 136 -27.66 1.27 -21.76
CA ASN A 136 -26.70 0.93 -20.71
C ASN A 136 -26.74 1.90 -19.53
N ILE A 137 -27.15 3.17 -19.70
CA ILE A 137 -27.08 4.19 -18.66
C ILE A 137 -28.47 4.51 -18.09
N TYR A 138 -29.42 4.83 -18.95
CA TYR A 138 -30.77 5.23 -18.51
C TYR A 138 -31.47 4.20 -17.61
N PRO A 139 -31.46 2.89 -17.88
CA PRO A 139 -32.18 1.90 -17.10
C PRO A 139 -31.70 1.74 -15.65
N ILE A 140 -30.47 2.18 -15.35
CA ILE A 140 -29.85 2.02 -14.04
C ILE A 140 -29.82 3.31 -13.22
N LEU A 141 -30.28 4.42 -13.79
CA LEU A 141 -30.34 5.69 -13.09
C LEU A 141 -31.69 5.88 -12.38
N THR A 142 -31.64 6.40 -11.17
CA THR A 142 -32.83 6.80 -10.42
C THR A 142 -32.80 8.32 -10.19
N PRO A 143 -33.48 9.11 -11.06
CA PRO A 143 -33.57 10.55 -10.89
C PRO A 143 -34.56 10.90 -9.77
N LEU A 144 -34.20 11.80 -8.86
CA LEU A 144 -35.03 12.25 -7.73
C LEU A 144 -35.18 13.77 -7.75
N VAL A 145 -36.39 14.26 -7.72
CA VAL A 145 -36.70 15.67 -7.42
C VAL A 145 -36.83 15.81 -5.91
N ILE A 146 -36.10 16.75 -5.34
CA ILE A 146 -36.06 16.96 -3.89
C ILE A 146 -37.20 17.89 -3.45
N ASP A 147 -38.15 17.36 -2.72
CA ASP A 147 -39.27 18.07 -2.12
C ASP A 147 -39.63 17.47 -0.74
N PRO A 148 -40.66 17.97 -0.02
CA PRO A 148 -41.00 17.39 1.28
C PRO A 148 -41.39 15.90 1.24
N SER A 149 -41.93 15.41 0.12
CA SER A 149 -42.30 13.99 -0.07
C SER A 149 -41.12 13.12 -0.52
N HIS A 150 -40.08 13.75 -1.10
CA HIS A 150 -38.88 13.08 -1.60
C HIS A 150 -37.66 13.74 -0.93
N PRO A 151 -37.29 13.29 0.28
CA PRO A 151 -36.12 13.82 0.99
C PRO A 151 -34.83 13.56 0.25
N PHE A 152 -33.76 14.29 0.60
CA PHE A 152 -32.45 14.08 0.04
C PHE A 152 -31.96 12.63 0.33
N PRO A 153 -31.56 11.87 -0.68
CA PRO A 153 -31.21 10.45 -0.51
C PRO A 153 -29.96 10.27 0.32
N PHE A 154 -29.84 9.11 0.95
CA PHE A 154 -28.58 8.70 1.56
C PHE A 154 -27.53 8.45 0.48
N ILE A 155 -26.38 9.11 0.60
CA ILE A 155 -25.23 8.92 -0.30
C ILE A 155 -24.23 7.99 0.40
N PRO A 156 -23.88 6.83 -0.19
CA PRO A 156 -22.92 5.90 0.39
C PRO A 156 -21.48 6.45 0.37
N ASN A 157 -20.56 5.79 1.08
CA ASN A 157 -19.13 6.14 1.01
C ASN A 157 -18.60 6.04 -0.44
N LYS A 158 -17.74 6.97 -0.83
CA LYS A 158 -17.25 7.17 -2.20
C LYS A 158 -18.38 7.48 -3.20
N GLY A 159 -19.57 7.76 -2.73
CA GLY A 159 -20.73 8.04 -3.58
C GLY A 159 -20.52 9.29 -4.43
N HIS A 160 -20.73 9.14 -5.73
CA HIS A 160 -20.65 10.18 -6.74
C HIS A 160 -22.07 10.48 -7.25
N PHE A 161 -22.49 11.74 -7.25
CA PHE A 161 -23.83 12.12 -7.64
C PHE A 161 -23.86 13.50 -8.29
N LEU A 162 -24.89 13.73 -9.08
CA LEU A 162 -25.20 15.03 -9.66
C LEU A 162 -26.25 15.74 -8.83
N VAL A 163 -26.08 17.04 -8.66
CA VAL A 163 -27.11 17.94 -8.14
C VAL A 163 -27.48 18.92 -9.22
N MET A 164 -28.76 19.04 -9.48
CA MET A 164 -29.32 19.82 -10.59
C MET A 164 -30.32 20.84 -10.10
N LEU A 165 -30.34 22.01 -10.74
CA LEU A 165 -31.40 23.00 -10.61
C LEU A 165 -32.23 22.92 -11.89
N LEU A 166 -33.49 22.54 -11.72
CA LEU A 166 -34.42 22.32 -12.82
C LEU A 166 -35.54 23.41 -12.81
N ASN A 167 -35.91 23.85 -13.98
CA ASN A 167 -37.11 24.71 -14.18
C ASN A 167 -38.21 23.89 -14.83
N LYS A 168 -39.43 23.94 -14.26
CA LYS A 168 -40.57 23.32 -14.92
C LYS A 168 -40.96 24.17 -16.12
N ARG A 169 -41.26 23.53 -17.26
CA ARG A 169 -41.76 24.24 -18.47
C ARG A 169 -43.06 24.99 -18.05
N ASN A 170 -43.16 26.24 -18.44
CA ASN A 170 -44.31 27.11 -18.17
C ASN A 170 -44.54 27.51 -16.68
N LYS A 171 -43.56 27.35 -15.78
CA LYS A 171 -43.61 27.86 -14.40
C LYS A 171 -42.25 28.43 -14.01
N SER A 172 -42.23 29.55 -13.26
CA SER A 172 -41.02 30.17 -12.73
C SER A 172 -40.41 29.40 -11.55
N LYS A 173 -41.11 28.37 -11.04
CA LYS A 173 -40.64 27.59 -9.87
C LYS A 173 -39.43 26.71 -10.21
N LYS A 174 -38.38 26.86 -9.40
CA LYS A 174 -37.15 26.08 -9.46
C LYS A 174 -37.26 24.86 -8.55
N PHE A 175 -36.67 23.73 -8.98
CA PHE A 175 -36.65 22.49 -8.24
C PHE A 175 -35.18 21.98 -8.17
N TYR A 176 -34.81 21.46 -7.02
CA TYR A 176 -33.57 20.71 -6.89
C TYR A 176 -33.82 19.24 -7.24
N ALA A 177 -32.91 18.66 -7.96
CA ALA A 177 -32.94 17.24 -8.26
C ALA A 177 -31.54 16.62 -8.06
N THR A 178 -31.50 15.33 -7.82
CA THR A 178 -30.25 14.58 -7.69
C THR A 178 -30.32 13.26 -8.43
N ILE A 179 -29.16 12.80 -8.88
CA ILE A 179 -28.98 11.49 -9.51
C ILE A 179 -27.71 10.89 -8.92
N LEU A 180 -27.84 9.79 -8.20
CA LEU A 180 -26.72 8.99 -7.74
C LEU A 180 -26.14 8.20 -8.93
N ILE A 181 -24.83 8.30 -9.16
CA ILE A 181 -24.13 7.53 -10.19
C ILE A 181 -23.71 6.19 -9.57
N PRO A 182 -24.18 5.05 -10.10
CA PRO A 182 -23.77 3.74 -9.61
C PRO A 182 -22.26 3.53 -9.72
N GLN A 183 -21.65 2.91 -8.70
CA GLN A 183 -20.17 2.73 -8.65
C GLN A 183 -19.66 1.67 -9.62
N ASN A 184 -20.50 0.79 -10.11
CA ASN A 184 -20.18 -0.31 -11.02
C ASN A 184 -20.32 0.06 -12.51
N ILE A 185 -20.56 1.33 -12.83
CA ILE A 185 -20.60 1.82 -14.20
C ILE A 185 -19.31 2.56 -14.53
N ASP A 186 -18.85 2.40 -15.77
CA ASP A 186 -17.71 3.16 -16.27
C ASP A 186 -18.01 4.65 -16.27
N ARG A 187 -17.12 5.43 -15.71
CA ARG A 187 -17.28 6.88 -15.65
C ARG A 187 -16.95 7.57 -16.97
N PHE A 188 -15.92 7.06 -17.65
CA PHE A 188 -15.45 7.60 -18.94
C PHE A 188 -15.82 6.65 -20.07
N ILE A 189 -16.82 7.06 -20.84
CA ILE A 189 -17.40 6.25 -21.93
C ILE A 189 -16.67 6.55 -23.22
N ASN A 190 -16.06 5.54 -23.83
CA ASN A 190 -15.47 5.68 -25.16
C ASN A 190 -16.55 5.68 -26.24
N ILE A 191 -16.65 6.77 -26.96
CA ILE A 191 -17.65 7.02 -28.01
C ILE A 191 -17.08 7.01 -29.42
N SER A 192 -15.76 6.90 -29.57
CA SER A 192 -15.13 6.86 -30.90
C SER A 192 -15.47 5.59 -31.67
N ASN A 193 -15.69 5.73 -32.95
CA ASN A 193 -15.81 4.62 -33.91
C ASN A 193 -14.46 4.22 -34.52
N ARG A 194 -13.41 4.97 -34.24
CA ARG A 194 -12.05 4.74 -34.78
C ARG A 194 -11.20 3.96 -33.77
N ALA A 195 -10.35 3.08 -34.27
CA ALA A 195 -9.45 2.29 -33.43
C ALA A 195 -8.24 3.11 -32.91
N ASP A 196 -7.77 4.03 -33.75
CA ASP A 196 -6.56 4.86 -33.55
C ASP A 196 -6.80 6.07 -32.64
N VAL A 197 -8.03 6.56 -32.54
CA VAL A 197 -8.41 7.69 -31.69
C VAL A 197 -9.52 7.29 -30.72
N LYS A 198 -9.32 7.47 -29.46
CA LYS A 198 -10.32 7.22 -28.42
C LYS A 198 -10.86 8.52 -27.88
N LYS A 199 -12.16 8.71 -27.97
CA LYS A 199 -12.87 9.88 -27.46
C LYS A 199 -13.67 9.49 -26.23
N TYR A 200 -13.30 10.05 -25.08
CA TYR A 200 -13.96 9.79 -23.81
C TYR A 200 -14.87 10.94 -23.42
N LEU A 201 -16.09 10.61 -23.07
CA LEU A 201 -17.06 11.54 -22.47
C LEU A 201 -17.42 11.06 -21.07
N SER A 202 -17.39 11.95 -20.08
CA SER A 202 -17.72 11.58 -18.72
C SER A 202 -19.24 11.37 -18.55
N ILE A 203 -19.60 10.44 -17.68
CA ILE A 203 -21.00 10.09 -17.43
C ILE A 203 -21.80 11.29 -16.95
N GLU A 204 -21.18 12.22 -16.20
CA GLU A 204 -21.82 13.46 -15.73
C GLU A 204 -22.24 14.35 -16.90
N HIS A 205 -21.39 14.48 -17.92
CA HIS A 205 -21.72 15.22 -19.12
C HIS A 205 -22.78 14.49 -19.95
N ILE A 206 -22.75 13.17 -20.01
CA ILE A 206 -23.79 12.39 -20.70
C ILE A 206 -25.14 12.64 -20.03
N ILE A 207 -25.24 12.43 -18.73
CA ILE A 207 -26.49 12.60 -17.96
C ILE A 207 -27.02 14.03 -18.12
N SER A 208 -26.16 15.06 -18.04
CA SER A 208 -26.58 16.45 -18.19
C SER A 208 -27.17 16.78 -19.57
N ASN A 209 -26.72 16.12 -20.63
CA ASN A 209 -27.26 16.31 -21.98
C ASN A 209 -28.59 15.56 -22.21
N TYR A 210 -28.88 14.53 -21.41
CA TYR A 210 -30.09 13.73 -21.53
C TYR A 210 -31.13 14.00 -20.43
N VAL A 211 -31.04 15.16 -19.74
CA VAL A 211 -31.96 15.54 -18.65
C VAL A 211 -33.44 15.50 -19.07
N ASN A 212 -33.75 15.84 -20.33
CA ASN A 212 -35.13 15.79 -20.81
C ASN A 212 -35.76 14.38 -20.83
N TYR A 213 -34.91 13.32 -20.93
CA TYR A 213 -35.37 11.92 -20.81
C TYR A 213 -35.58 11.54 -19.35
N LEU A 214 -34.69 12.03 -18.48
CA LEU A 214 -34.70 11.70 -17.04
C LEU A 214 -35.78 12.49 -16.29
N PHE A 215 -36.07 13.72 -16.72
CA PHE A 215 -37.04 14.63 -16.13
C PHE A 215 -37.97 15.23 -17.18
N PRO A 216 -38.96 14.48 -17.71
CA PRO A 216 -39.90 14.98 -18.71
C PRO A 216 -40.63 16.23 -18.20
N GLY A 217 -40.70 17.26 -19.04
CA GLY A 217 -41.36 18.51 -18.65
C GLY A 217 -40.51 19.52 -17.86
N TYR A 218 -39.26 19.19 -17.59
CA TYR A 218 -38.30 20.10 -16.96
C TYR A 218 -37.17 20.53 -17.94
N ARG A 219 -36.56 21.66 -17.65
CA ARG A 219 -35.34 22.14 -18.29
C ARG A 219 -34.20 22.22 -17.28
N LEU A 220 -33.03 21.74 -17.65
CA LEU A 220 -31.80 21.92 -16.85
C LEU A 220 -31.40 23.40 -16.87
N ASN A 221 -31.30 24.02 -15.69
CA ASN A 221 -30.73 25.35 -15.51
C ASN A 221 -29.23 25.27 -15.22
N LYS A 222 -28.90 24.60 -14.13
CA LYS A 222 -27.53 24.41 -13.64
C LYS A 222 -27.35 22.98 -13.09
N TYR A 223 -26.14 22.48 -13.12
CA TYR A 223 -25.80 21.24 -12.40
C TYR A 223 -24.36 21.28 -11.88
N THR A 224 -24.08 20.44 -10.93
CA THR A 224 -22.74 20.19 -10.44
C THR A 224 -22.57 18.72 -10.07
N SER A 225 -21.35 18.26 -10.14
CA SER A 225 -20.93 16.92 -9.72
C SER A 225 -20.36 17.01 -8.32
N VAL A 226 -20.77 16.09 -7.46
CA VAL A 226 -20.39 16.02 -6.04
C VAL A 226 -19.98 14.59 -5.69
N ARG A 227 -18.97 14.47 -4.84
CA ARG A 227 -18.53 13.18 -4.32
C ARG A 227 -18.23 13.32 -2.82
N ILE A 228 -18.55 12.29 -2.05
CA ILE A 228 -18.31 12.29 -0.60
C ILE A 228 -17.41 11.12 -0.19
N ILE A 229 -16.65 11.35 0.87
CA ILE A 229 -15.90 10.32 1.59
C ILE A 229 -16.42 10.30 3.04
N ARG A 230 -16.70 9.10 3.52
CA ARG A 230 -17.18 8.88 4.89
C ARG A 230 -16.10 8.24 5.75
N ASP A 231 -16.19 8.48 7.03
CA ASP A 231 -15.48 7.71 8.03
C ASP A 231 -15.76 6.21 7.83
N SER A 232 -14.70 5.44 7.75
CA SER A 232 -14.75 4.00 7.51
C SER A 232 -13.87 3.24 8.49
N ASP A 233 -13.43 3.86 9.58
CA ASP A 233 -12.71 3.16 10.63
C ASP A 233 -13.67 2.32 11.48
N ILE A 234 -13.24 1.15 11.88
CA ILE A 234 -13.97 0.25 12.77
C ILE A 234 -13.19 0.20 14.08
N GLU A 235 -13.80 0.64 15.15
CA GLU A 235 -13.31 0.41 16.50
C GLU A 235 -13.64 -1.03 16.91
N PHE A 236 -12.65 -1.75 17.41
CA PHE A 236 -12.82 -3.13 17.89
C PHE A 236 -13.03 -3.12 19.40
N GLU A 237 -14.15 -3.63 19.85
CA GLU A 237 -14.38 -3.95 21.27
C GLU A 237 -13.58 -5.19 21.63
N GLU A 238 -12.82 -5.10 22.71
CA GLU A 238 -11.90 -6.18 23.17
C GLU A 238 -12.64 -7.36 23.82
N GLU A 239 -13.92 -7.21 24.13
CA GLU A 239 -14.74 -8.17 24.89
C GLU A 239 -15.76 -8.93 24.02
N ALA A 240 -15.63 -8.90 22.70
CA ALA A 240 -16.56 -9.59 21.80
C ALA A 240 -16.45 -11.12 21.97
N GLU A 241 -17.53 -11.77 22.42
CA GLU A 241 -17.61 -13.24 22.53
C GLU A 241 -17.52 -13.93 21.15
N ASP A 242 -18.10 -13.31 20.11
CA ASP A 242 -18.01 -13.75 18.71
C ASP A 242 -17.47 -12.64 17.83
N LEU A 243 -16.20 -12.79 17.42
CA LEU A 243 -15.47 -11.83 16.59
C LEU A 243 -16.10 -11.63 15.20
N ILE A 244 -16.64 -12.70 14.59
CA ILE A 244 -17.24 -12.63 13.25
C ILE A 244 -18.56 -11.88 13.31
N LEU A 245 -19.45 -12.22 14.24
CA LEU A 245 -20.72 -11.54 14.42
C LEU A 245 -20.53 -10.07 14.78
N TYR A 246 -19.55 -9.76 15.61
CA TYR A 246 -19.17 -8.38 15.94
C TYR A 246 -18.74 -7.58 14.70
N LEU A 247 -17.84 -8.16 13.88
CA LEU A 247 -17.38 -7.55 12.64
C LEU A 247 -18.50 -7.29 11.65
N GLU A 248 -19.42 -8.24 11.46
CA GLU A 248 -20.58 -8.06 10.57
C GLU A 248 -21.48 -6.90 11.02
N LYS A 249 -21.74 -6.76 12.33
CA LYS A 249 -22.49 -5.62 12.90
C LYS A 249 -21.74 -4.31 12.69
N ALA A 250 -20.44 -4.27 12.96
CA ALA A 250 -19.60 -3.10 12.79
C ALA A 250 -19.51 -2.65 11.32
N LEU A 251 -19.43 -3.58 10.39
CA LEU A 251 -19.46 -3.31 8.95
C LEU A 251 -20.75 -2.68 8.49
N LYS A 252 -21.92 -3.10 9.02
CA LYS A 252 -23.20 -2.46 8.75
C LYS A 252 -23.25 -1.02 9.28
N LYS A 253 -22.76 -0.77 10.49
CA LYS A 253 -22.68 0.57 11.12
C LYS A 253 -21.75 1.51 10.34
N ARG A 254 -20.60 1.01 9.85
CA ARG A 254 -19.61 1.74 9.04
C ARG A 254 -20.22 2.39 7.79
N ARG A 255 -21.20 1.78 7.16
CA ARG A 255 -21.87 2.32 5.97
C ARG A 255 -22.47 3.70 6.19
N ARG A 256 -22.79 4.10 7.45
CA ARG A 256 -23.39 5.36 7.85
C ARG A 256 -22.43 6.33 8.55
N GLY A 257 -21.13 6.13 8.41
CA GLY A 257 -20.11 7.00 9.01
C GLY A 257 -20.27 8.47 8.61
N ARG A 258 -19.74 9.39 9.44
CA ARG A 258 -19.72 10.85 9.17
C ARG A 258 -19.05 11.13 7.82
N ILE A 259 -19.48 12.19 7.13
CA ILE A 259 -18.75 12.73 5.97
C ILE A 259 -17.50 13.42 6.49
N VAL A 260 -16.34 13.06 5.95
CA VAL A 260 -15.02 13.62 6.32
C VAL A 260 -14.38 14.39 5.17
N LYS A 261 -14.88 14.23 3.94
CA LYS A 261 -14.45 14.97 2.76
C LYS A 261 -15.59 15.04 1.76
N LEU A 262 -15.85 16.24 1.25
CA LEU A 262 -16.75 16.49 0.14
C LEU A 262 -15.96 17.12 -1.01
N GLU A 263 -16.00 16.51 -2.17
CA GLU A 263 -15.48 17.08 -3.42
C GLU A 263 -16.63 17.68 -4.22
N ILE A 264 -16.46 18.91 -4.69
CA ILE A 264 -17.41 19.61 -5.55
C ILE A 264 -16.64 20.39 -6.63
N ARG A 265 -17.24 20.60 -7.80
CA ARG A 265 -16.61 21.41 -8.84
C ARG A 265 -16.44 22.87 -8.36
N SER A 266 -15.24 23.43 -8.61
CA SER A 266 -14.94 24.84 -8.23
C SER A 266 -15.88 25.85 -8.89
N ASN A 267 -16.25 25.56 -10.15
CA ASN A 267 -17.17 26.39 -10.95
C ASN A 267 -18.67 26.09 -10.70
N ALA A 268 -19.02 25.34 -9.63
CA ALA A 268 -20.40 25.07 -9.27
C ALA A 268 -21.14 26.38 -8.89
N ASP A 269 -22.42 26.46 -9.31
CA ASP A 269 -23.27 27.59 -8.96
C ASP A 269 -23.41 27.72 -7.43
N PRO A 270 -23.29 28.94 -6.86
CA PRO A 270 -23.40 29.17 -5.42
C PRO A 270 -24.68 28.63 -4.76
N LEU A 271 -25.81 28.64 -5.49
CA LEU A 271 -27.06 28.08 -4.97
C LEU A 271 -26.96 26.55 -4.81
N LEU A 272 -26.29 25.86 -5.74
CA LEU A 272 -26.07 24.42 -5.66
C LEU A 272 -25.09 24.09 -4.54
N LYS A 273 -23.99 24.86 -4.38
CA LYS A 273 -23.05 24.70 -3.27
C LYS A 273 -23.77 24.82 -1.93
N LYS A 274 -24.52 25.91 -1.72
CA LYS A 274 -25.27 26.14 -0.48
C LYS A 274 -26.29 25.04 -0.20
N PHE A 275 -26.98 24.57 -1.24
CA PHE A 275 -27.95 23.47 -1.12
C PHE A 275 -27.26 22.18 -0.67
N VAL A 276 -26.16 21.79 -1.30
CA VAL A 276 -25.39 20.58 -0.98
C VAL A 276 -24.85 20.64 0.44
N TYR A 277 -24.22 21.75 0.84
CA TYR A 277 -23.63 21.90 2.17
C TYR A 277 -24.69 21.76 3.26
N LYS A 278 -25.87 22.41 3.06
CA LYS A 278 -26.98 22.30 4.00
C LYS A 278 -27.56 20.88 4.08
N LYS A 279 -27.71 20.18 2.93
CA LYS A 279 -28.32 18.84 2.90
C LYS A 279 -27.41 17.74 3.43
N LEU A 280 -26.11 17.92 3.32
CA LEU A 280 -25.11 16.96 3.81
C LEU A 280 -24.52 17.35 5.16
N GLU A 281 -24.92 18.52 5.72
CA GLU A 281 -24.48 19.02 7.03
C GLU A 281 -22.95 19.10 7.15
N VAL A 282 -22.28 19.53 6.06
CA VAL A 282 -20.83 19.68 6.01
C VAL A 282 -20.40 21.13 6.27
N THR A 283 -19.25 21.27 6.90
CA THR A 283 -18.58 22.55 7.15
C THR A 283 -17.56 22.86 6.05
N GLU A 284 -17.04 24.08 6.01
CA GLU A 284 -16.03 24.50 5.02
C GLU A 284 -14.73 23.69 5.10
N ASP A 285 -14.39 23.16 6.28
CA ASP A 285 -13.20 22.35 6.52
C ASP A 285 -13.28 20.96 5.85
N GLU A 286 -14.48 20.49 5.57
CA GLU A 286 -14.75 19.20 4.92
C GLU A 286 -14.90 19.33 3.40
N VAL A 287 -14.94 20.58 2.87
CA VAL A 287 -15.18 20.86 1.45
C VAL A 287 -13.91 21.11 0.68
N TYR A 288 -13.75 20.40 -0.44
CA TYR A 288 -12.65 20.53 -1.38
C TYR A 288 -13.18 20.82 -2.78
N GLU A 289 -12.86 22.00 -3.29
CA GLU A 289 -13.25 22.43 -4.62
C GLU A 289 -12.28 21.88 -5.67
N MET A 290 -12.83 21.17 -6.68
CA MET A 290 -12.07 20.52 -7.74
C MET A 290 -12.13 21.31 -9.03
N GLU A 291 -10.99 21.76 -9.54
CA GLU A 291 -10.91 22.48 -10.82
C GLU A 291 -11.06 21.53 -12.02
N SER A 292 -10.46 20.33 -11.94
CA SER A 292 -10.54 19.33 -12.99
C SER A 292 -11.90 18.60 -12.99
N PHE A 293 -12.04 17.59 -12.18
CA PHE A 293 -13.27 16.81 -11.97
C PHE A 293 -13.21 16.11 -10.61
N VAL A 294 -14.35 15.83 -10.01
CA VAL A 294 -14.41 15.10 -8.73
C VAL A 294 -14.03 13.63 -8.96
N GLY A 295 -13.48 12.95 -7.94
CA GLY A 295 -13.15 11.53 -8.04
C GLY A 295 -12.07 11.22 -9.07
N VAL A 296 -10.95 11.91 -9.05
CA VAL A 296 -9.80 11.75 -9.95
C VAL A 296 -9.27 10.30 -9.99
N HIS A 297 -9.43 9.53 -8.91
CA HIS A 297 -8.99 8.13 -8.85
C HIS A 297 -9.59 7.24 -9.94
N GLN A 298 -10.80 7.56 -10.46
CA GLN A 298 -11.49 6.75 -11.48
C GLN A 298 -10.89 6.89 -12.89
N ILE A 299 -9.89 7.76 -13.07
CA ILE A 299 -9.25 7.96 -14.37
C ILE A 299 -8.44 6.75 -14.82
N ASP A 300 -8.10 5.83 -13.90
CA ASP A 300 -7.44 4.56 -14.19
C ASP A 300 -8.26 3.64 -15.12
N GLN A 301 -9.58 3.84 -15.24
CA GLN A 301 -10.43 3.14 -16.20
C GLN A 301 -9.93 3.26 -17.64
N ILE A 302 -9.20 4.34 -17.95
CA ILE A 302 -8.63 4.60 -19.28
C ILE A 302 -7.31 3.84 -19.48
N TYR A 303 -6.68 3.37 -18.39
CA TYR A 303 -5.43 2.65 -18.47
C TYR A 303 -5.58 1.33 -19.22
N ASN A 304 -4.86 1.19 -20.34
CA ASN A 304 -4.92 0.00 -21.16
C ASN A 304 -3.51 -0.52 -21.49
N LYS A 305 -3.18 -1.69 -20.98
CA LYS A 305 -1.87 -2.35 -21.20
C LYS A 305 -1.59 -2.70 -22.66
N LYS A 306 -2.62 -2.78 -23.52
CA LYS A 306 -2.44 -3.05 -24.94
C LYS A 306 -1.76 -1.89 -25.71
N ASN A 307 -1.75 -0.69 -25.15
CA ASN A 307 -1.07 0.47 -25.73
C ASN A 307 0.43 0.45 -25.33
N SER A 308 1.20 -0.42 -25.95
CA SER A 308 2.58 -0.75 -25.57
C SER A 308 3.54 0.45 -25.47
N ASN A 309 3.31 1.50 -26.26
CA ASN A 309 4.15 2.72 -26.25
C ASN A 309 3.81 3.70 -25.12
N LEU A 310 2.63 3.56 -24.49
CA LEU A 310 2.12 4.47 -23.48
C LEU A 310 2.21 3.89 -22.06
N VAL A 311 2.72 2.67 -21.90
CA VAL A 311 2.89 1.95 -20.64
C VAL A 311 4.33 1.48 -20.47
N PHE A 312 4.72 1.14 -19.27
CA PHE A 312 6.04 0.52 -19.04
C PHE A 312 6.19 -0.75 -19.87
N LYS A 313 7.35 -0.92 -20.50
CA LYS A 313 7.68 -2.18 -21.16
C LYS A 313 7.53 -3.34 -20.20
N SER A 314 6.83 -4.39 -20.62
CA SER A 314 6.72 -5.62 -19.84
C SER A 314 8.10 -6.25 -19.64
N PHE A 315 8.32 -6.88 -18.53
CA PHE A 315 9.47 -7.76 -18.29
C PHE A 315 8.95 -9.09 -17.74
N ASN A 316 9.66 -10.16 -18.00
CA ASN A 316 9.34 -11.47 -17.47
C ASN A 316 10.14 -11.68 -16.18
N PRO A 317 9.49 -11.86 -15.02
CA PRO A 317 10.17 -12.21 -13.78
C PRO A 317 10.96 -13.52 -13.95
N ARG A 318 12.14 -13.57 -13.37
CA ARG A 318 13.01 -14.76 -13.46
C ARG A 318 12.46 -15.88 -12.56
N GLN A 319 12.73 -17.12 -12.97
CA GLN A 319 12.48 -18.32 -12.18
C GLN A 319 13.69 -18.61 -11.27
N VAL A 320 13.47 -19.42 -10.24
CA VAL A 320 14.54 -19.95 -9.38
C VAL A 320 15.30 -21.01 -10.17
N GLU A 321 16.45 -20.65 -10.72
CA GLU A 321 17.19 -21.50 -11.68
C GLU A 321 17.69 -22.82 -11.08
N ARG A 322 17.98 -22.84 -9.76
CA ARG A 322 18.42 -24.05 -9.05
C ARG A 322 17.37 -25.17 -9.08
N LEU A 323 16.10 -24.86 -9.19
CA LEU A 323 15.03 -25.86 -9.29
C LEU A 323 15.27 -26.86 -10.43
N LYS A 324 15.79 -26.39 -11.57
CA LYS A 324 16.13 -27.27 -12.72
C LYS A 324 17.14 -28.35 -12.38
N GLN A 325 18.04 -28.10 -11.42
CA GLN A 325 19.04 -29.08 -10.98
C GLN A 325 18.42 -30.23 -10.14
N PHE A 326 17.25 -29.97 -9.60
CA PHE A 326 16.52 -30.92 -8.77
C PHE A 326 15.18 -31.33 -9.41
N ASN A 327 15.06 -31.24 -10.75
CA ASN A 327 13.87 -31.61 -11.51
C ASN A 327 12.60 -30.90 -10.95
N ASP A 328 12.72 -29.61 -10.68
CA ASP A 328 11.68 -28.73 -10.11
C ASP A 328 11.18 -29.17 -8.71
N ASP A 329 11.94 -30.00 -7.99
CA ASP A 329 11.64 -30.39 -6.61
C ASP A 329 12.07 -29.27 -5.63
N TYR A 330 11.10 -28.59 -5.05
CA TYR A 330 11.33 -27.54 -4.06
C TYR A 330 11.94 -28.07 -2.78
N PHE A 331 11.51 -29.25 -2.29
CA PHE A 331 12.04 -29.82 -1.05
C PHE A 331 13.51 -30.17 -1.20
N ALA A 332 13.89 -30.81 -2.30
CA ALA A 332 15.29 -31.12 -2.59
C ALA A 332 16.13 -29.84 -2.76
N THR A 333 15.59 -28.84 -3.45
CA THR A 333 16.25 -27.53 -3.67
C THR A 333 16.51 -26.80 -2.36
N ILE A 334 15.50 -26.72 -1.47
CA ILE A 334 15.59 -26.05 -0.16
C ILE A 334 16.56 -26.82 0.76
N LYS A 335 16.49 -28.15 0.75
CA LYS A 335 17.36 -28.99 1.56
C LYS A 335 18.83 -28.87 1.16
N ALA A 336 19.11 -28.66 -0.12
CA ALA A 336 20.47 -28.46 -0.61
C ALA A 336 21.06 -27.13 -0.10
N LYS A 337 20.28 -26.06 -0.09
CA LYS A 337 20.72 -24.73 0.38
C LYS A 337 19.52 -23.76 0.45
N ASP A 338 19.46 -22.95 1.50
CA ASP A 338 18.53 -21.83 1.58
C ASP A 338 18.65 -20.89 0.39
N PHE A 339 17.53 -20.27 0.03
CA PHE A 339 17.52 -19.22 -0.99
C PHE A 339 16.44 -18.17 -0.69
N ILE A 340 16.61 -16.99 -1.27
CA ILE A 340 15.67 -15.88 -1.18
C ILE A 340 15.26 -15.43 -2.58
N VAL A 341 14.00 -15.18 -2.77
CA VAL A 341 13.38 -14.66 -4.00
C VAL A 341 13.04 -13.21 -3.81
N HIS A 342 13.47 -12.36 -4.73
CA HIS A 342 13.23 -10.91 -4.69
C HIS A 342 12.13 -10.52 -5.69
N HIS A 343 10.90 -10.40 -5.21
CA HIS A 343 9.77 -9.95 -6.01
C HIS A 343 9.85 -8.44 -6.32
N PRO A 344 9.28 -7.97 -7.43
CA PRO A 344 8.67 -8.69 -8.54
C PRO A 344 9.68 -9.12 -9.61
N TYR A 345 10.99 -8.97 -9.37
CA TYR A 345 12.06 -9.28 -10.33
C TYR A 345 12.22 -10.78 -10.55
N GLU A 346 11.89 -11.54 -9.52
CA GLU A 346 11.72 -12.99 -9.55
C GLU A 346 10.25 -13.33 -9.26
N THR A 347 9.77 -14.40 -9.94
CA THR A 347 8.35 -14.73 -9.92
C THR A 347 7.84 -15.16 -8.55
N PHE A 348 6.62 -14.74 -8.21
CA PHE A 348 5.90 -15.23 -7.03
C PHE A 348 5.42 -16.68 -7.21
N ASP A 349 5.47 -17.22 -8.43
CA ASP A 349 5.13 -18.61 -8.71
C ASP A 349 5.98 -19.59 -7.89
N ALA A 350 7.20 -19.18 -7.47
CA ALA A 350 8.02 -19.96 -6.54
C ALA A 350 7.27 -20.33 -5.24
N VAL A 351 6.51 -19.38 -4.68
CA VAL A 351 5.69 -19.62 -3.46
C VAL A 351 4.49 -20.47 -3.78
N ILE A 352 3.83 -20.23 -4.91
CA ILE A 352 2.65 -20.99 -5.34
C ILE A 352 3.01 -22.44 -5.60
N GLN A 353 4.08 -22.71 -6.35
CA GLN A 353 4.50 -24.06 -6.69
C GLN A 353 5.03 -24.83 -5.48
N PHE A 354 5.71 -24.17 -4.54
CA PHE A 354 6.09 -24.78 -3.26
C PHE A 354 4.88 -25.33 -2.49
N LEU A 355 3.79 -24.56 -2.44
CA LEU A 355 2.55 -25.00 -1.78
C LEU A 355 1.79 -26.05 -2.61
N ASN A 356 1.77 -25.93 -3.94
CA ASN A 356 1.18 -26.93 -4.81
C ASN A 356 1.90 -28.28 -4.67
N GLN A 357 3.24 -28.28 -4.69
CA GLN A 357 4.03 -29.49 -4.46
C GLN A 357 3.75 -30.08 -3.07
N ALA A 358 3.62 -29.23 -2.04
CA ALA A 358 3.25 -29.71 -0.70
C ALA A 358 1.84 -30.32 -0.65
N ALA A 359 0.91 -29.80 -1.44
CA ALA A 359 -0.44 -30.37 -1.53
C ALA A 359 -0.45 -31.73 -2.25
N GLU A 360 0.42 -31.88 -3.27
CA GLU A 360 0.51 -33.12 -4.07
C GLU A 360 1.32 -34.24 -3.40
N ASP A 361 2.44 -33.92 -2.75
CA ASP A 361 3.39 -34.90 -2.22
C ASP A 361 2.76 -35.76 -1.11
N PRO A 362 2.64 -37.09 -1.30
CA PRO A 362 2.04 -37.98 -0.30
C PRO A 362 2.81 -38.04 1.02
N ASN A 363 4.09 -37.64 1.02
CA ASN A 363 4.90 -37.63 2.22
C ASN A 363 4.67 -36.37 3.08
N VAL A 364 4.01 -35.32 2.55
CA VAL A 364 3.63 -34.15 3.34
C VAL A 364 2.41 -34.52 4.19
N ILE A 365 2.54 -34.33 5.50
CA ILE A 365 1.51 -34.70 6.48
C ILE A 365 0.80 -33.47 7.06
N ALA A 366 1.47 -32.33 7.11
CA ALA A 366 0.87 -31.11 7.64
C ALA A 366 1.34 -29.84 6.92
N ILE A 367 0.43 -28.86 6.79
CA ILE A 367 0.70 -27.51 6.29
C ILE A 367 0.09 -26.51 7.26
N LYS A 368 0.90 -25.54 7.73
CA LYS A 368 0.41 -24.40 8.51
C LYS A 368 0.70 -23.11 7.76
N GLN A 369 -0.30 -22.25 7.62
CA GLN A 369 -0.22 -21.06 6.76
C GLN A 369 -0.84 -19.83 7.43
N THR A 370 -0.16 -18.68 7.38
CA THR A 370 -0.76 -17.38 7.73
C THR A 370 -1.36 -16.72 6.48
N LEU A 371 -2.57 -16.19 6.60
CA LEU A 371 -3.27 -15.48 5.52
C LEU A 371 -3.67 -14.07 5.96
N TYR A 372 -3.25 -13.08 5.19
CA TYR A 372 -3.55 -11.67 5.38
C TYR A 372 -3.75 -11.03 4.01
N ARG A 373 -4.94 -10.47 3.73
CA ARG A 373 -5.28 -9.87 2.43
C ARG A 373 -5.05 -10.82 1.25
N THR A 374 -5.86 -11.86 1.15
CA THR A 374 -5.93 -12.73 -0.02
C THR A 374 -7.40 -12.99 -0.38
N THR A 375 -7.65 -13.50 -1.58
CA THR A 375 -8.99 -13.79 -2.06
C THR A 375 -9.24 -15.30 -2.05
N SER A 376 -10.51 -15.72 -1.95
CA SER A 376 -10.90 -17.14 -2.01
C SER A 376 -10.47 -17.81 -3.32
N ASP A 377 -10.33 -17.08 -4.41
CA ASP A 377 -9.88 -17.62 -5.71
C ASP A 377 -8.34 -17.65 -5.85
N SER A 378 -7.59 -17.27 -4.81
CA SER A 378 -6.13 -17.29 -4.83
C SER A 378 -5.58 -18.72 -5.03
N PRO A 379 -4.53 -18.90 -5.85
CA PRO A 379 -3.87 -20.20 -6.02
C PRO A 379 -3.30 -20.76 -4.70
N ILE A 380 -2.93 -19.89 -3.76
CA ILE A 380 -2.50 -20.30 -2.41
C ILE A 380 -3.65 -20.99 -1.66
N VAL A 381 -4.85 -20.39 -1.71
CA VAL A 381 -6.06 -20.95 -1.07
C VAL A 381 -6.44 -22.27 -1.71
N LYS A 382 -6.38 -22.37 -3.04
CA LYS A 382 -6.63 -23.61 -3.78
C LYS A 382 -5.69 -24.72 -3.38
N ALA A 383 -4.39 -24.44 -3.20
CA ALA A 383 -3.42 -25.42 -2.74
C ALA A 383 -3.71 -25.93 -1.32
N LEU A 384 -4.16 -25.05 -0.39
CA LEU A 384 -4.53 -25.44 0.97
C LEU A 384 -5.79 -26.33 0.99
N ILE A 385 -6.79 -25.99 0.18
CA ILE A 385 -8.01 -26.80 0.02
C ILE A 385 -7.65 -28.19 -0.52
N GLN A 386 -6.88 -28.24 -1.60
CA GLN A 386 -6.44 -29.49 -2.21
C GLN A 386 -5.63 -30.37 -1.24
N ALA A 387 -4.78 -29.76 -0.44
CA ALA A 387 -4.04 -30.48 0.60
C ALA A 387 -4.98 -31.10 1.65
N SER A 388 -6.01 -30.36 2.07
CA SER A 388 -7.02 -30.87 3.02
C SER A 388 -7.85 -32.01 2.42
N GLU A 389 -8.31 -31.85 1.17
CA GLU A 389 -9.06 -32.89 0.44
C GLU A 389 -8.23 -34.19 0.26
N LYS A 390 -6.89 -34.08 0.20
CA LYS A 390 -5.96 -35.22 0.18
C LYS A 390 -5.63 -35.78 1.57
N GLY A 391 -6.36 -35.37 2.60
CA GLY A 391 -6.24 -35.88 3.97
C GLY A 391 -5.05 -35.36 4.76
N LYS A 392 -4.40 -34.28 4.33
CA LYS A 392 -3.32 -33.64 5.10
C LYS A 392 -3.90 -32.77 6.21
N SER A 393 -3.17 -32.65 7.33
CA SER A 393 -3.51 -31.68 8.38
C SER A 393 -3.19 -30.26 7.91
N VAL A 394 -4.21 -29.47 7.63
CA VAL A 394 -4.02 -28.08 7.15
C VAL A 394 -4.58 -27.09 8.18
N THR A 395 -3.73 -26.17 8.67
CA THR A 395 -4.12 -25.09 9.56
C THR A 395 -3.88 -23.76 8.88
N ALA A 396 -4.93 -22.95 8.74
CA ALA A 396 -4.87 -21.61 8.18
C ALA A 396 -5.17 -20.55 9.26
N VAL A 397 -4.22 -19.67 9.53
CA VAL A 397 -4.44 -18.50 10.41
C VAL A 397 -4.88 -17.32 9.56
N VAL A 398 -6.17 -16.99 9.62
CA VAL A 398 -6.79 -15.94 8.82
C VAL A 398 -6.99 -14.67 9.63
N GLU A 399 -6.35 -13.57 9.25
CA GLU A 399 -6.50 -12.28 9.92
C GLU A 399 -7.75 -11.54 9.43
N VAL A 400 -8.87 -11.73 10.12
CA VAL A 400 -10.16 -11.13 9.75
C VAL A 400 -10.26 -9.62 10.00
N LYS A 401 -9.37 -9.05 10.83
CA LYS A 401 -9.31 -7.61 11.12
C LYS A 401 -8.46 -6.83 10.12
N ALA A 402 -8.19 -7.38 8.93
CA ALA A 402 -7.47 -6.67 7.88
C ALA A 402 -8.36 -5.56 7.31
N ARG A 403 -8.00 -4.30 7.59
CA ARG A 403 -8.81 -3.11 7.25
C ARG A 403 -9.18 -3.07 5.76
N PHE A 404 -10.47 -2.89 5.46
CA PHE A 404 -11.12 -2.92 4.15
C PHE A 404 -11.24 -4.30 3.49
N ASP A 405 -10.64 -5.34 4.05
CA ASP A 405 -10.72 -6.71 3.57
C ASP A 405 -11.48 -7.63 4.54
N GLU A 406 -12.16 -7.04 5.54
CA GLU A 406 -12.84 -7.79 6.59
C GLU A 406 -13.88 -8.76 6.01
N GLU A 407 -14.80 -8.27 5.14
CA GLU A 407 -15.83 -9.11 4.49
C GLU A 407 -15.19 -10.21 3.63
N THR A 408 -14.12 -9.88 2.89
CA THR A 408 -13.39 -10.83 2.04
C THR A 408 -12.73 -11.92 2.87
N ASN A 409 -12.10 -11.55 4.00
CA ASN A 409 -11.38 -12.51 4.86
C ASN A 409 -12.36 -13.39 5.67
N ILE A 410 -13.54 -12.89 6.04
CA ILE A 410 -14.61 -13.71 6.64
C ILE A 410 -15.10 -14.75 5.62
N SER A 411 -15.38 -14.35 4.38
CA SER A 411 -15.77 -15.26 3.30
C SER A 411 -14.69 -16.29 3.00
N LEU A 412 -13.44 -15.88 2.98
CA LEU A 412 -12.28 -16.77 2.80
C LEU A 412 -12.22 -17.83 3.91
N ALA A 413 -12.37 -17.43 5.16
CA ALA A 413 -12.36 -18.32 6.31
C ALA A 413 -13.45 -19.40 6.18
N SER A 414 -14.69 -18.98 5.88
CA SER A 414 -15.80 -19.92 5.65
C SER A 414 -15.54 -20.88 4.48
N THR A 415 -14.89 -20.43 3.41
CA THR A 415 -14.52 -21.28 2.27
C THR A 415 -13.52 -22.35 2.67
N LEU A 416 -12.51 -22.01 3.45
CA LEU A 416 -11.50 -22.93 3.97
C LEU A 416 -12.10 -23.96 4.95
N GLU A 417 -12.95 -23.51 5.88
CA GLU A 417 -13.62 -24.40 6.86
C GLU A 417 -14.49 -25.43 6.15
N LYS A 418 -15.26 -25.05 5.14
CA LYS A 418 -16.09 -25.97 4.33
C LYS A 418 -15.27 -27.03 3.60
N ALA A 419 -14.01 -26.73 3.29
CA ALA A 419 -13.07 -27.68 2.68
C ALA A 419 -12.29 -28.53 3.71
N GLY A 420 -12.64 -28.45 4.99
CA GLY A 420 -11.99 -29.22 6.06
C GLY A 420 -10.66 -28.68 6.56
N VAL A 421 -10.30 -27.45 6.17
CA VAL A 421 -9.12 -26.75 6.70
C VAL A 421 -9.42 -26.24 8.12
N GLN A 422 -8.52 -26.48 9.05
CA GLN A 422 -8.62 -25.89 10.40
C GLN A 422 -8.32 -24.41 10.33
N VAL A 423 -9.34 -23.56 10.51
CA VAL A 423 -9.19 -22.09 10.50
C VAL A 423 -9.02 -21.56 11.90
N VAL A 424 -8.05 -20.63 12.08
CA VAL A 424 -7.79 -19.91 13.32
C VAL A 424 -7.81 -18.41 13.00
N TYR A 425 -8.58 -17.63 13.77
CA TYR A 425 -8.74 -16.18 13.57
C TYR A 425 -7.66 -15.33 14.27
N GLY A 426 -6.66 -15.98 14.85
CA GLY A 426 -5.58 -15.31 15.57
C GLY A 426 -6.02 -14.68 16.89
N PHE A 427 -5.33 -13.61 17.31
CA PHE A 427 -5.57 -12.95 18.59
C PHE A 427 -6.72 -11.93 18.51
N ILE A 428 -7.47 -11.77 19.62
CA ILE A 428 -8.46 -10.68 19.75
C ILE A 428 -7.74 -9.33 19.87
N LYS A 429 -6.73 -9.21 20.71
CA LYS A 429 -6.01 -7.94 21.01
C LYS A 429 -4.86 -7.62 20.05
N LEU A 430 -4.24 -8.63 19.48
CA LEU A 430 -3.16 -8.48 18.51
C LEU A 430 -3.66 -8.72 17.08
N LYS A 431 -2.89 -8.27 16.09
CA LYS A 431 -3.12 -8.61 14.66
C LYS A 431 -1.97 -9.48 14.18
N THR A 432 -2.29 -10.62 13.57
CA THR A 432 -1.30 -11.48 12.94
C THR A 432 -0.87 -10.88 11.60
N HIS A 433 0.37 -10.40 11.53
CA HIS A 433 0.91 -9.76 10.33
C HIS A 433 2.14 -10.47 9.77
N ALA A 434 2.62 -11.50 10.43
CA ALA A 434 3.68 -12.39 9.94
C ALA A 434 3.23 -13.13 8.67
N LYS A 435 4.15 -13.38 7.75
CA LYS A 435 3.94 -14.15 6.52
C LYS A 435 4.80 -15.39 6.59
N SER A 436 4.15 -16.52 6.89
CA SER A 436 4.82 -17.79 7.13
C SER A 436 4.00 -18.97 6.61
N SER A 437 4.70 -19.89 5.95
CA SER A 437 4.23 -21.25 5.66
C SER A 437 5.15 -22.24 6.35
N LEU A 438 4.60 -23.24 6.98
CA LEU A 438 5.32 -24.38 7.56
C LEU A 438 4.78 -25.65 6.93
N ILE A 439 5.65 -26.46 6.34
CA ILE A 439 5.32 -27.75 5.75
C ILE A 439 6.08 -28.84 6.50
N VAL A 440 5.37 -29.85 6.97
CA VAL A 440 5.95 -31.01 7.66
C VAL A 440 5.85 -32.22 6.75
N ARG A 441 7.01 -32.76 6.39
CA ARG A 441 7.18 -33.90 5.47
C ARG A 441 7.81 -35.10 6.17
N LYS A 442 7.31 -36.27 5.92
CA LYS A 442 7.92 -37.54 6.38
C LYS A 442 9.04 -37.94 5.42
N GLU A 443 10.28 -37.99 5.89
CA GLU A 443 11.44 -38.40 5.13
C GLU A 443 12.09 -39.62 5.81
N LYS A 444 12.06 -40.77 5.13
CA LYS A 444 12.42 -42.04 5.72
C LYS A 444 11.60 -42.23 7.01
N ASN A 445 12.23 -42.27 8.20
CA ASN A 445 11.54 -42.46 9.47
C ASN A 445 11.52 -41.17 10.35
N LYS A 446 11.76 -39.98 9.76
CA LYS A 446 11.82 -38.70 10.49
C LYS A 446 10.86 -37.69 9.88
N LEU A 447 10.41 -36.76 10.70
CA LEU A 447 9.70 -35.58 10.24
C LEU A 447 10.72 -34.47 9.96
N VAL A 448 10.61 -33.88 8.77
CA VAL A 448 11.44 -32.76 8.34
C VAL A 448 10.51 -31.60 8.02
N SER A 449 10.84 -30.43 8.56
CA SER A 449 10.07 -29.21 8.34
C SER A 449 10.74 -28.32 7.31
N TYR A 450 9.92 -27.68 6.47
CA TYR A 450 10.31 -26.71 5.46
C TYR A 450 9.51 -25.45 5.68
N VAL A 451 10.16 -24.29 5.59
CA VAL A 451 9.50 -23.01 5.82
C VAL A 451 9.65 -22.07 4.64
N HIS A 452 8.60 -21.29 4.42
CA HIS A 452 8.66 -20.05 3.67
C HIS A 452 8.35 -18.89 4.63
N LEU A 453 9.21 -17.85 4.60
CA LEU A 453 9.07 -16.63 5.42
C LEU A 453 9.15 -15.42 4.49
N GLY A 454 8.17 -14.51 4.58
CA GLY A 454 8.07 -13.40 3.66
C GLY A 454 7.94 -12.04 4.32
N THR A 455 8.37 -10.99 3.60
CA THR A 455 8.06 -9.60 3.95
C THR A 455 6.70 -9.15 3.41
N GLY A 456 6.23 -9.76 2.31
CA GLY A 456 5.00 -9.44 1.58
C GLY A 456 3.87 -10.42 1.81
N ASN A 457 2.64 -9.96 1.56
CA ASN A 457 1.43 -10.79 1.67
C ASN A 457 1.40 -11.91 0.59
N TYR A 458 0.70 -13.00 0.89
CA TYR A 458 0.42 -14.08 -0.06
C TYR A 458 -0.63 -13.66 -1.09
N HIS A 459 -0.28 -12.67 -1.93
CA HIS A 459 -1.18 -12.07 -2.90
C HIS A 459 -0.51 -11.95 -4.28
N PRO A 460 -0.80 -12.85 -5.24
CA PRO A 460 -0.09 -12.94 -6.51
C PRO A 460 -0.11 -11.66 -7.36
N ILE A 461 -1.19 -10.87 -7.28
CA ILE A 461 -1.31 -9.62 -8.03
C ILE A 461 -0.38 -8.55 -7.44
N ASN A 462 -0.39 -8.39 -6.10
CA ASN A 462 0.46 -7.41 -5.43
C ASN A 462 1.95 -7.76 -5.59
N ALA A 463 2.30 -9.04 -5.57
CA ALA A 463 3.66 -9.52 -5.78
C ALA A 463 4.25 -9.19 -7.16
N LYS A 464 3.43 -8.74 -8.14
CA LYS A 464 3.89 -8.22 -9.43
C LYS A 464 4.28 -6.75 -9.41
N ILE A 465 4.02 -6.06 -8.30
CA ILE A 465 4.21 -4.59 -8.18
C ILE A 465 5.07 -4.26 -6.95
N TYR A 466 4.92 -5.00 -5.83
CA TYR A 466 5.58 -4.76 -4.57
C TYR A 466 6.96 -5.42 -4.54
N THR A 467 7.98 -4.68 -4.08
CA THR A 467 9.30 -5.29 -3.86
C THR A 467 9.29 -5.97 -2.50
N ASP A 468 9.29 -7.29 -2.52
CA ASP A 468 9.23 -8.13 -1.32
C ASP A 468 10.25 -9.27 -1.38
N LEU A 469 10.51 -9.87 -0.23
CA LEU A 469 11.40 -11.01 -0.08
C LEU A 469 10.62 -12.25 0.32
N SER A 470 10.94 -13.38 -0.31
CA SER A 470 10.45 -14.71 0.04
C SER A 470 11.65 -15.63 0.32
N PHE A 471 11.82 -15.99 1.58
CA PHE A 471 12.92 -16.83 2.05
C PHE A 471 12.46 -18.26 2.26
N PHE A 472 13.22 -19.21 1.72
CA PHE A 472 12.95 -20.64 1.83
C PHE A 472 14.10 -21.32 2.57
N SER A 473 13.75 -22.13 3.59
CA SER A 473 14.75 -22.81 4.44
C SER A 473 14.22 -24.11 4.98
N SER A 474 15.15 -25.03 5.23
CA SER A 474 14.97 -26.24 6.03
C SER A 474 15.94 -26.28 7.23
N ASP A 475 16.53 -25.12 7.59
CA ASP A 475 17.34 -25.01 8.81
C ASP A 475 16.51 -25.44 10.01
N LYS A 476 17.00 -26.46 10.70
CA LYS A 476 16.29 -27.11 11.81
C LYS A 476 15.88 -26.09 12.90
N ILE A 477 16.76 -25.13 13.20
CA ILE A 477 16.53 -24.16 14.29
C ILE A 477 15.45 -23.16 13.86
N ILE A 478 15.51 -22.67 12.62
CA ILE A 478 14.49 -21.78 12.06
C ILE A 478 13.14 -22.49 12.02
N CYS A 479 13.10 -23.76 11.56
CA CYS A 479 11.87 -24.53 11.52
C CYS A 479 11.28 -24.75 12.91
N GLU A 480 12.08 -25.14 13.92
CA GLU A 480 11.63 -25.26 15.31
C GLU A 480 11.07 -23.95 15.87
N ASP A 481 11.66 -22.82 15.54
CA ASP A 481 11.17 -21.53 15.99
C ASP A 481 9.84 -21.15 15.28
N VAL A 482 9.67 -21.51 13.99
CA VAL A 482 8.41 -21.34 13.26
C VAL A 482 7.31 -22.24 13.81
N GLU A 483 7.62 -23.47 14.22
CA GLU A 483 6.68 -24.36 14.90
C GLU A 483 6.16 -23.71 16.21
N LYS A 484 7.06 -23.17 17.02
CA LYS A 484 6.69 -22.43 18.25
C LYS A 484 5.88 -21.17 17.95
N PHE A 485 6.22 -20.45 16.87
CA PHE A 485 5.43 -19.32 16.40
C PHE A 485 4.00 -19.72 16.06
N PHE A 486 3.80 -20.81 15.28
CA PHE A 486 2.45 -21.29 14.99
C PHE A 486 1.71 -21.72 16.26
N ASN A 487 2.38 -22.43 17.18
CA ASN A 487 1.78 -22.78 18.47
C ASN A 487 1.35 -21.54 19.26
N TYR A 488 2.18 -20.48 19.30
CA TYR A 488 1.84 -19.22 19.94
C TYR A 488 0.56 -18.60 19.37
N ILE A 489 0.42 -18.52 18.05
CA ILE A 489 -0.74 -17.87 17.43
C ILE A 489 -2.01 -18.74 17.47
N THR A 490 -1.90 -20.04 17.71
CA THR A 490 -3.04 -20.96 17.82
C THR A 490 -3.47 -21.24 19.26
N THR A 491 -2.59 -21.11 20.23
CA THR A 491 -2.86 -21.46 21.64
C THR A 491 -2.74 -20.26 22.59
N TYR A 492 -2.21 -19.12 22.10
CA TYR A 492 -1.86 -17.93 22.90
C TYR A 492 -0.75 -18.15 23.95
N ALA A 493 -0.14 -19.34 23.97
CA ALA A 493 0.95 -19.64 24.90
C ALA A 493 2.26 -18.99 24.41
N GLU A 494 2.76 -18.01 25.18
CA GLU A 494 3.97 -17.28 24.82
C GLU A 494 5.20 -18.22 24.88
N PRO A 495 6.03 -18.24 23.82
CA PRO A 495 7.26 -19.04 23.82
C PRO A 495 8.27 -18.41 24.79
N LYS A 496 8.76 -19.20 25.76
CA LYS A 496 9.78 -18.73 26.71
C LYS A 496 11.07 -18.28 26.03
N LYS A 497 11.46 -18.92 24.94
CA LYS A 497 12.68 -18.61 24.18
C LYS A 497 12.57 -19.13 22.74
N LEU A 498 12.98 -18.29 21.80
CA LEU A 498 13.31 -18.66 20.43
C LEU A 498 14.83 -18.60 20.24
N LYS A 499 15.38 -19.40 19.33
CA LYS A 499 16.83 -19.50 19.14
C LYS A 499 17.37 -18.54 18.11
N LYS A 500 16.68 -18.38 16.97
CA LYS A 500 17.07 -17.52 15.85
C LYS A 500 16.04 -16.45 15.52
N ILE A 501 14.78 -16.82 15.41
CA ILE A 501 13.69 -15.90 15.04
C ILE A 501 13.33 -15.02 16.24
N ILE A 502 13.06 -13.74 15.99
CA ILE A 502 12.64 -12.78 17.00
C ILE A 502 11.18 -12.39 16.72
N LEU A 503 10.31 -12.51 17.73
CA LEU A 503 8.89 -12.20 17.65
C LEU A 503 8.59 -10.79 18.16
N SER A 504 7.76 -10.05 17.43
CA SER A 504 6.99 -8.94 17.98
C SER A 504 5.61 -9.46 18.44
N PRO A 505 5.05 -8.92 19.54
CA PRO A 505 5.55 -7.80 20.36
C PRO A 505 6.53 -8.24 21.49
N LEU A 506 6.84 -9.53 21.61
CA LEU A 506 7.53 -10.08 22.79
C LEU A 506 9.01 -9.62 22.89
N PHE A 507 9.78 -9.71 21.81
CA PHE A 507 11.24 -9.59 21.87
C PHE A 507 11.84 -8.57 20.89
N LEU A 508 11.10 -8.14 19.86
CA LEU A 508 11.66 -7.38 18.75
C LEU A 508 12.25 -6.03 19.18
N ARG A 509 11.54 -5.26 20.00
CA ARG A 509 12.00 -3.95 20.48
C ARG A 509 13.35 -4.07 21.23
N THR A 510 13.42 -5.00 22.16
CA THR A 510 14.64 -5.23 22.98
C THR A 510 15.81 -5.66 22.10
N LYS A 511 15.55 -6.54 21.11
CA LYS A 511 16.61 -6.99 20.19
C LYS A 511 17.12 -5.85 19.32
N LEU A 512 16.25 -5.00 18.78
CA LEU A 512 16.66 -3.84 17.99
C LEU A 512 17.50 -2.85 18.84
N TYR A 513 17.12 -2.60 20.09
CA TYR A 513 17.92 -1.79 20.99
C TYR A 513 19.31 -2.39 21.19
N SER A 514 19.40 -3.68 21.50
CA SER A 514 20.69 -4.38 21.67
C SER A 514 21.58 -4.29 20.43
N LEU A 515 21.01 -4.39 19.22
CA LEU A 515 21.78 -4.27 17.97
C LEU A 515 22.28 -2.83 17.75
N ILE A 516 21.48 -1.83 18.06
CA ILE A 516 21.87 -0.41 17.98
C ILE A 516 22.93 -0.10 19.04
N ASP A 517 22.77 -0.59 20.29
CA ASP A 517 23.75 -0.44 21.36
C ASP A 517 25.10 -1.05 21.00
N GLN A 518 25.10 -2.20 20.31
CA GLN A 518 26.33 -2.82 19.82
C GLN A 518 27.07 -1.92 18.82
N GLU A 519 26.35 -1.20 17.93
CA GLU A 519 26.98 -0.24 17.02
C GLU A 519 27.52 0.99 17.77
N ILE A 520 26.81 1.47 18.80
CA ILE A 520 27.30 2.55 19.67
C ILE A 520 28.60 2.11 20.38
N GLU A 521 28.62 0.89 20.89
CA GLU A 521 29.81 0.31 21.53
C GLU A 521 30.97 0.11 20.54
N ASN A 522 30.68 -0.41 19.32
CA ASN A 522 31.68 -0.52 18.27
C ASN A 522 32.32 0.84 17.96
N LYS A 523 31.50 1.89 17.86
CA LYS A 523 31.98 3.26 17.61
C LYS A 523 32.87 3.76 18.77
N SER A 524 32.48 3.55 20.00
CA SER A 524 33.26 3.96 21.19
C SER A 524 34.60 3.26 21.26
N LYS A 525 34.73 2.05 20.73
CA LYS A 525 35.96 1.27 20.61
C LYS A 525 36.80 1.62 19.36
N GLY A 526 36.44 2.66 18.60
CA GLY A 526 37.13 3.07 17.38
C GLY A 526 36.91 2.14 16.17
N LYS A 527 35.99 1.19 16.26
CA LYS A 527 35.62 0.31 15.15
C LYS A 527 34.67 1.01 14.19
N HIS A 528 34.51 0.46 12.97
CA HIS A 528 33.49 0.92 12.06
C HIS A 528 32.09 0.64 12.64
N ALA A 529 31.20 1.62 12.54
CA ALA A 529 29.84 1.53 13.07
C ALA A 529 28.87 2.20 12.10
N GLU A 530 27.97 1.40 11.54
CA GLU A 530 27.02 1.85 10.52
C GLU A 530 25.76 1.01 10.56
N ILE A 531 24.59 1.65 10.29
CA ILE A 531 23.28 1.02 10.27
C ILE A 531 22.56 1.35 8.96
N TRP A 532 22.11 0.34 8.22
CA TRP A 532 21.22 0.50 7.07
C TRP A 532 19.87 -0.15 7.35
N ILE A 533 18.78 0.62 7.30
CA ILE A 533 17.43 0.11 7.55
C ILE A 533 16.51 0.50 6.41
N LYS A 534 15.85 -0.49 5.82
CA LYS A 534 14.80 -0.29 4.81
C LYS A 534 13.43 -0.59 5.40
N LEU A 535 12.47 0.34 5.24
CA LEU A 535 11.16 0.31 5.87
C LEU A 535 10.08 0.93 4.96
N ASN A 536 8.82 0.64 5.25
CA ASN A 536 7.73 1.46 4.73
C ASN A 536 7.46 2.69 5.59
N SER A 537 7.62 2.57 6.92
CA SER A 537 7.33 3.67 7.86
C SER A 537 8.19 3.62 9.11
N LEU A 538 8.65 4.79 9.54
CA LEU A 538 9.36 5.03 10.80
C LEU A 538 8.57 6.05 11.64
N VAL A 539 7.87 5.59 12.68
CA VAL A 539 6.93 6.41 13.48
C VAL A 539 7.13 6.24 14.98
N ASP A 540 7.65 5.09 15.42
CA ASP A 540 7.80 4.78 16.86
C ASP A 540 8.79 5.74 17.51
N LYS A 541 8.29 6.55 18.46
CA LYS A 541 9.06 7.58 19.14
C LYS A 541 10.31 7.03 19.81
N ALA A 542 10.18 5.93 20.54
CA ALA A 542 11.28 5.36 21.31
C ALA A 542 12.38 4.79 20.38
N MET A 543 12.02 4.24 19.21
CA MET A 543 12.99 3.83 18.20
C MET A 543 13.68 5.02 17.54
N ILE A 544 12.94 6.10 17.27
CA ILE A 544 13.53 7.34 16.73
C ILE A 544 14.53 7.93 17.72
N ASP A 545 14.17 7.99 19.00
CA ASP A 545 15.08 8.50 20.06
C ASP A 545 16.34 7.61 20.16
N LYS A 546 16.21 6.28 20.00
CA LYS A 546 17.36 5.36 20.01
C LYS A 546 18.28 5.55 18.79
N LEU A 547 17.71 5.86 17.61
CA LEU A 547 18.51 6.21 16.42
C LEU A 547 19.22 7.57 16.59
N TYR A 548 18.60 8.54 17.27
CA TYR A 548 19.25 9.81 17.61
C TYR A 548 20.43 9.59 18.57
N GLU A 549 20.25 8.73 19.59
CA GLU A 549 21.34 8.35 20.50
C GLU A 549 22.52 7.75 19.72
N ALA A 550 22.27 6.83 18.81
CA ALA A 550 23.31 6.25 17.97
C ALA A 550 24.00 7.28 17.08
N SER A 551 23.24 8.19 16.48
CA SER A 551 23.80 9.30 15.70
C SER A 551 24.70 10.21 16.53
N ASN A 552 24.27 10.57 17.76
CA ASN A 552 25.07 11.38 18.67
C ASN A 552 26.36 10.68 19.10
N ALA A 553 26.36 9.35 19.18
CA ALA A 553 27.54 8.53 19.41
C ALA A 553 28.46 8.43 18.19
N GLY A 554 28.07 9.00 17.03
CA GLY A 554 28.85 9.01 15.80
C GLY A 554 28.64 7.79 14.88
N VAL A 555 27.59 6.99 15.10
CA VAL A 555 27.19 5.88 14.23
C VAL A 555 26.59 6.47 12.95
N LYS A 556 27.04 6.04 11.77
CA LYS A 556 26.45 6.42 10.49
C LYS A 556 25.16 5.66 10.26
N ILE A 557 24.08 6.34 9.88
CA ILE A 557 22.76 5.72 9.72
C ILE A 557 22.18 6.11 8.37
N CYS A 558 21.87 5.13 7.53
CA CYS A 558 21.14 5.30 6.27
C CYS A 558 19.78 4.60 6.35
N LEU A 559 18.71 5.40 6.24
CA LEU A 559 17.33 4.94 6.33
C LEU A 559 16.65 5.04 4.96
N PHE A 560 16.14 3.91 4.46
CA PHE A 560 15.35 3.84 3.24
C PHE A 560 13.87 3.76 3.63
N VAL A 561 13.21 4.91 3.80
CA VAL A 561 11.83 4.98 4.28
C VAL A 561 10.91 5.45 3.15
N ARG A 562 10.18 4.52 2.54
CA ARG A 562 9.32 4.84 1.39
C ARG A 562 8.23 5.86 1.74
N GLY A 563 7.52 5.68 2.85
CA GLY A 563 6.32 6.42 3.22
C GLY A 563 6.54 7.41 4.36
N ILE A 564 5.92 7.15 5.50
CA ILE A 564 5.94 8.02 6.68
C ILE A 564 7.29 7.93 7.39
N CYS A 565 7.93 9.08 7.58
CA CYS A 565 9.10 9.23 8.44
C CYS A 565 8.86 10.36 9.44
N CYS A 566 8.83 10.03 10.73
CA CYS A 566 8.69 11.03 11.80
C CYS A 566 10.04 11.47 12.38
N LEU A 567 11.17 10.94 11.89
CA LEU A 567 12.52 11.33 12.25
C LEU A 567 12.96 12.53 11.41
N LYS A 568 13.64 13.50 12.02
CA LYS A 568 14.30 14.63 11.36
C LYS A 568 15.79 14.34 11.17
N PRO A 569 16.30 14.21 9.94
CA PRO A 569 17.73 14.01 9.70
C PRO A 569 18.50 15.33 9.67
N GLY A 570 19.82 15.24 9.78
CA GLY A 570 20.75 16.36 9.50
C GLY A 570 20.71 17.50 10.51
N ILE A 571 20.19 17.29 11.73
CA ILE A 571 20.18 18.32 12.78
C ILE A 571 21.44 18.18 13.62
N LYS A 572 22.21 19.26 13.72
CA LYS A 572 23.44 19.32 14.50
C LYS A 572 23.20 18.98 15.98
N GLY A 573 24.01 18.09 16.52
CA GLY A 573 23.89 17.59 17.89
C GLY A 573 22.67 16.67 18.14
N LEU A 574 22.01 16.19 17.08
CA LEU A 574 20.90 15.26 17.20
C LEU A 574 20.95 14.14 16.14
N SER A 575 21.00 14.50 14.87
CA SER A 575 20.85 13.55 13.75
C SER A 575 21.77 13.87 12.58
N GLU A 576 22.89 14.49 12.82
CA GLU A 576 23.85 14.88 11.77
C GLU A 576 24.46 13.71 11.01
N ASN A 577 24.48 12.51 11.61
CA ASN A 577 24.95 11.27 11.01
C ASN A 577 23.81 10.42 10.40
N ILE A 578 22.59 10.96 10.27
CA ILE A 578 21.44 10.25 9.71
C ILE A 578 21.08 10.81 8.33
N ILE A 579 20.99 9.92 7.36
CA ILE A 579 20.46 10.21 6.02
C ILE A 579 19.16 9.42 5.84
N VAL A 580 18.13 10.06 5.29
CA VAL A 580 16.85 9.43 4.99
C VAL A 580 16.56 9.55 3.50
N LYS A 581 16.43 8.39 2.83
CA LYS A 581 16.03 8.26 1.42
C LYS A 581 14.62 7.68 1.31
N SER A 582 13.88 8.11 0.29
CA SER A 582 12.59 7.54 -0.08
C SER A 582 12.63 7.21 -1.57
N ILE A 583 12.47 5.94 -1.92
CA ILE A 583 12.45 5.48 -3.32
C ILE A 583 11.00 5.35 -3.76
N VAL A 584 10.63 6.08 -4.83
CA VAL A 584 9.29 6.06 -5.43
C VAL A 584 9.45 5.96 -6.94
N GLY A 585 8.84 4.94 -7.56
CA GLY A 585 8.96 4.70 -8.99
C GLY A 585 8.06 3.56 -9.46
N ARG A 586 8.48 2.84 -10.51
CA ARG A 586 7.71 1.78 -11.16
C ARG A 586 7.18 0.71 -10.21
N PHE A 587 8.00 0.30 -9.25
CA PHE A 587 7.63 -0.70 -8.24
C PHE A 587 7.48 -0.04 -6.88
N LEU A 588 6.64 -0.64 -6.03
CA LEU A 588 6.39 -0.15 -4.70
C LEU A 588 7.36 -0.82 -3.72
N GLU A 589 8.30 -0.03 -3.17
CA GLU A 589 9.22 -0.50 -2.15
C GLU A 589 8.46 -0.96 -0.90
N HIS A 590 8.61 -2.24 -0.52
CA HIS A 590 7.81 -2.84 0.55
C HIS A 590 8.57 -3.75 1.50
N SER A 591 9.70 -4.33 1.08
CA SER A 591 10.54 -5.15 1.95
C SER A 591 11.06 -4.37 3.17
N ARG A 592 11.25 -5.06 4.29
CA ARG A 592 11.88 -4.50 5.49
C ARG A 592 13.16 -5.29 5.73
N ILE A 593 14.27 -4.56 5.72
CA ILE A 593 15.62 -5.11 5.85
C ILE A 593 16.40 -4.27 6.85
N PHE A 594 17.16 -4.92 7.72
CA PHE A 594 17.95 -4.29 8.76
C PHE A 594 19.38 -4.82 8.69
N CYS A 595 20.36 -3.92 8.54
CA CYS A 595 21.75 -4.28 8.45
C CYS A 595 22.58 -3.47 9.43
N PHE A 596 23.52 -4.13 10.12
CA PHE A 596 24.40 -3.54 11.12
C PHE A 596 25.84 -3.88 10.78
N ALA A 597 26.73 -2.93 10.89
CA ALA A 597 28.14 -3.03 10.52
C ALA A 597 28.91 -4.09 11.33
N ASN A 598 28.55 -4.26 12.61
CA ASN A 598 29.17 -5.23 13.50
C ASN A 598 30.70 -5.08 13.61
N GLY A 599 31.19 -3.83 13.56
CA GLY A 599 32.60 -3.48 13.65
C GLY A 599 33.38 -3.43 12.35
N GLU A 600 32.79 -3.83 11.21
CA GLU A 600 33.42 -3.91 9.89
C GLU A 600 32.74 -2.99 8.88
N MET A 601 33.45 -2.59 7.84
CA MET A 601 32.87 -1.78 6.76
C MET A 601 31.70 -2.51 6.07
N MET A 602 30.69 -1.77 5.66
CA MET A 602 29.55 -2.29 4.89
C MET A 602 29.72 -2.01 3.39
N PRO A 603 29.40 -2.99 2.51
CA PRO A 603 29.01 -4.38 2.81
C PRO A 603 30.21 -5.31 3.09
N SER A 604 30.06 -6.22 4.03
CA SER A 604 31.01 -7.32 4.28
C SER A 604 30.29 -8.56 4.83
N ARG A 605 30.96 -9.72 4.81
CA ARG A 605 30.37 -10.98 5.30
C ARG A 605 30.13 -11.03 6.81
N SER A 606 30.84 -10.22 7.57
CA SER A 606 30.72 -10.12 9.04
C SER A 606 29.60 -9.19 9.50
N ASN A 607 29.00 -8.43 8.58
CA ASN A 607 27.88 -7.59 8.93
C ASN A 607 26.64 -8.44 9.27
N LEU A 608 25.82 -7.94 10.16
CA LEU A 608 24.54 -8.60 10.51
C LEU A 608 23.44 -8.13 9.59
N ALA A 609 22.71 -9.08 9.01
CA ALA A 609 21.57 -8.79 8.14
C ALA A 609 20.32 -9.54 8.61
N PHE A 610 19.18 -8.85 8.57
CA PHE A 610 17.88 -9.38 8.95
C PHE A 610 16.82 -8.89 7.95
N PHE A 611 15.76 -9.66 7.77
CA PHE A 611 14.54 -9.18 7.15
C PHE A 611 13.33 -9.35 8.08
N SER A 612 12.27 -8.59 7.85
CA SER A 612 11.13 -8.57 8.77
C SER A 612 9.79 -8.32 8.04
N SER A 613 8.71 -8.74 8.67
CA SER A 613 7.37 -8.27 8.33
C SER A 613 7.01 -6.94 9.01
N ALA A 614 7.80 -6.47 9.99
CA ALA A 614 7.56 -5.30 10.82
C ALA A 614 8.14 -4.01 10.24
N ASP A 615 7.35 -2.93 10.26
CA ASP A 615 7.84 -1.56 10.22
C ASP A 615 8.22 -1.06 11.63
N LEU A 616 8.96 0.03 11.74
CA LEU A 616 9.24 0.69 13.01
C LEU A 616 8.10 1.65 13.40
N MET A 617 6.95 1.06 13.65
CA MET A 617 5.75 1.74 14.14
C MET A 617 5.30 1.12 15.46
N THR A 618 4.73 1.92 16.36
CA THR A 618 4.24 1.45 17.67
C THR A 618 3.29 0.25 17.54
N ARG A 619 2.41 0.25 16.52
CA ARG A 619 1.51 -0.89 16.26
C ARG A 619 2.25 -2.17 15.89
N ASN A 620 3.35 -2.10 15.11
CA ASN A 620 4.14 -3.26 14.72
C ASN A 620 4.97 -3.82 15.89
N LEU A 621 5.47 -2.93 16.76
CA LEU A 621 6.30 -3.30 17.88
C LEU A 621 5.52 -3.72 19.14
N ASN A 622 4.24 -3.33 19.28
CA ASN A 622 3.46 -3.54 20.49
C ASN A 622 2.12 -4.25 20.30
N ARG A 623 1.51 -4.22 19.07
CA ARG A 623 0.13 -4.68 18.83
C ARG A 623 0.00 -5.62 17.63
N ARG A 624 1.11 -6.10 17.08
CA ARG A 624 1.12 -7.03 15.95
C ARG A 624 2.07 -8.18 16.21
N VAL A 625 1.68 -9.35 15.75
CA VAL A 625 2.57 -10.51 15.68
C VAL A 625 3.34 -10.43 14.38
N GLU A 626 4.64 -10.19 14.50
CA GLU A 626 5.58 -10.02 13.39
C GLU A 626 6.79 -10.93 13.56
N LEU A 627 7.47 -11.24 12.46
CA LEU A 627 8.71 -12.00 12.46
C LEU A 627 9.89 -11.12 12.05
N PHE A 628 11.02 -11.31 12.74
CA PHE A 628 12.31 -10.71 12.42
C PHE A 628 13.32 -11.85 12.33
N ILE A 629 13.87 -12.06 11.14
CA ILE A 629 14.59 -13.27 10.76
C ILE A 629 16.05 -12.92 10.42
N PRO A 630 17.05 -13.57 11.07
CA PRO A 630 18.44 -13.40 10.73
C PRO A 630 18.77 -14.09 9.40
N ILE A 631 19.70 -13.51 8.63
CA ILE A 631 20.20 -14.05 7.38
C ILE A 631 21.62 -14.53 7.62
N GLU A 632 21.79 -15.84 7.82
CA GLU A 632 23.08 -16.45 8.13
C GLU A 632 23.69 -17.19 6.93
N ASN A 633 22.86 -17.66 5.96
CA ASN A 633 23.36 -18.30 4.76
C ASN A 633 24.16 -17.30 3.92
N SER A 634 25.42 -17.61 3.64
CA SER A 634 26.38 -16.68 3.01
C SER A 634 25.91 -16.12 1.66
N THR A 635 25.28 -16.95 0.82
CA THR A 635 24.80 -16.48 -0.51
C THR A 635 23.56 -15.62 -0.40
N VAL A 636 22.67 -15.96 0.54
CA VAL A 636 21.47 -15.13 0.83
C VAL A 636 21.90 -13.80 1.45
N HIS A 637 22.88 -13.84 2.34
CA HIS A 637 23.46 -12.66 2.97
C HIS A 637 24.07 -11.72 1.92
N GLU A 638 24.91 -12.23 1.03
CA GLU A 638 25.51 -11.47 -0.08
C GLU A 638 24.41 -10.89 -1.00
N GLN A 639 23.37 -11.66 -1.34
CA GLN A 639 22.25 -11.13 -2.12
C GLN A 639 21.54 -9.97 -1.44
N VAL A 640 21.25 -10.08 -0.15
CA VAL A 640 20.52 -9.04 0.57
C VAL A 640 21.36 -7.79 0.78
N LEU A 641 22.62 -7.95 1.17
CA LEU A 641 23.49 -6.83 1.51
C LEU A 641 24.13 -6.20 0.27
N ASP A 642 24.84 -7.01 -0.55
CA ASP A 642 25.65 -6.52 -1.68
C ASP A 642 24.83 -6.25 -2.95
N GLN A 643 23.69 -6.91 -3.14
CA GLN A 643 22.80 -6.60 -4.26
C GLN A 643 21.66 -5.70 -3.82
N ILE A 644 20.80 -6.13 -2.89
CA ILE A 644 19.53 -5.43 -2.61
C ILE A 644 19.79 -4.11 -1.87
N MET A 645 20.47 -4.15 -0.73
CA MET A 645 20.68 -2.94 0.06
C MET A 645 21.65 -1.98 -0.61
N LEU A 646 22.72 -2.48 -1.22
CA LEU A 646 23.66 -1.62 -1.93
C LEU A 646 23.05 -0.97 -3.17
N ALA A 647 22.17 -1.66 -3.92
CA ALA A 647 21.45 -1.05 -5.03
C ALA A 647 20.48 0.06 -4.55
N ASN A 648 19.77 -0.16 -3.44
CA ASN A 648 18.93 0.89 -2.85
C ASN A 648 19.78 2.07 -2.33
N TYR A 649 20.97 1.80 -1.80
CA TYR A 649 21.91 2.84 -1.37
C TYR A 649 22.37 3.69 -2.55
N LYS A 650 22.71 3.08 -3.69
CA LYS A 650 23.16 3.75 -4.91
C LYS A 650 22.05 4.38 -5.73
N ASP A 651 20.78 3.98 -5.54
CA ASP A 651 19.67 4.53 -6.33
C ASP A 651 19.64 6.06 -6.25
N ALA A 652 19.71 6.70 -7.39
CA ALA A 652 19.63 8.16 -7.54
C ALA A 652 18.39 8.56 -8.36
N GLU A 653 18.01 7.75 -9.34
CA GLU A 653 16.93 8.07 -10.27
C GLU A 653 15.55 8.19 -9.59
N ASN A 654 15.25 7.27 -8.65
CA ASN A 654 13.95 7.18 -7.99
C ASN A 654 13.97 7.74 -6.56
N SER A 655 15.11 8.26 -6.12
CA SER A 655 15.36 8.63 -4.73
C SER A 655 15.04 10.09 -4.42
N TRP A 656 14.38 10.27 -3.28
CA TRP A 656 14.11 11.56 -2.65
C TRP A 656 14.83 11.59 -1.29
N PHE A 657 15.48 12.71 -0.97
CA PHE A 657 16.16 12.89 0.31
C PHE A 657 15.35 13.80 1.22
N LEU A 658 15.10 13.33 2.44
CA LEU A 658 14.48 14.13 3.49
C LEU A 658 15.51 15.10 4.06
N LYS A 659 15.14 16.38 4.12
CA LYS A 659 15.95 17.46 4.70
C LYS A 659 15.54 17.78 6.14
N SER A 660 16.37 18.51 6.86
CA SER A 660 16.11 18.96 8.23
C SER A 660 14.92 19.90 8.36
N ASP A 661 14.54 20.61 7.30
CA ASP A 661 13.34 21.45 7.20
C ASP A 661 12.07 20.65 6.86
N GLU A 662 12.15 19.31 6.85
CA GLU A 662 11.07 18.38 6.52
C GLU A 662 10.67 18.33 5.05
N SER A 663 11.36 19.05 4.15
CA SER A 663 11.16 18.94 2.71
C SER A 663 11.79 17.65 2.16
N TYR A 664 11.28 17.21 1.01
CA TYR A 664 11.90 16.12 0.23
C TYR A 664 12.42 16.69 -1.08
N GLU A 665 13.67 16.41 -1.37
CA GLU A 665 14.34 16.86 -2.57
C GLU A 665 14.81 15.66 -3.40
N LYS A 666 14.56 15.73 -4.72
CA LYS A 666 15.09 14.76 -5.69
C LYS A 666 16.45 15.28 -6.16
N ILE A 667 17.49 14.45 -6.06
CA ILE A 667 18.83 14.85 -6.53
C ILE A 667 18.81 14.89 -8.07
N ASN A 668 19.23 16.01 -8.62
CA ASN A 668 19.54 16.12 -10.04
C ASN A 668 20.95 15.54 -10.27
N VAL A 669 21.01 14.27 -10.67
CA VAL A 669 22.27 13.61 -11.03
C VAL A 669 22.54 13.74 -12.52
N THR A 670 23.83 13.80 -12.87
CA THR A 670 24.28 13.67 -14.24
C THR A 670 23.88 12.32 -14.84
N ALA A 671 23.87 12.21 -16.16
CA ALA A 671 23.49 10.95 -16.83
C ALA A 671 24.40 9.78 -16.42
N GLU A 672 25.67 10.06 -16.08
CA GLU A 672 26.67 9.04 -15.68
C GLU A 672 26.41 8.50 -14.26
N ASP A 673 25.90 9.32 -13.36
CA ASP A 673 25.62 8.95 -11.96
C ASP A 673 24.18 8.48 -11.72
N ASN A 674 23.36 8.42 -12.76
CA ASN A 674 21.93 8.15 -12.66
C ASN A 674 21.65 6.64 -12.56
N PHE A 675 21.95 6.04 -11.42
CA PHE A 675 21.67 4.63 -11.14
C PHE A 675 20.23 4.40 -10.69
N SER A 676 19.55 3.43 -11.30
CA SER A 676 18.20 2.98 -10.94
C SER A 676 18.22 1.56 -10.39
N ALA A 677 17.87 1.39 -9.12
CA ALA A 677 17.77 0.08 -8.48
C ALA A 677 16.72 -0.81 -9.18
N HIS A 678 15.57 -0.24 -9.57
CA HIS A 678 14.53 -0.98 -10.30
C HIS A 678 15.05 -1.52 -11.64
N SER A 679 15.76 -0.70 -12.41
CA SER A 679 16.35 -1.10 -13.69
C SER A 679 17.46 -2.14 -13.50
N TYR A 680 18.28 -1.99 -12.47
CA TYR A 680 19.31 -2.97 -12.10
C TYR A 680 18.69 -4.34 -11.83
N PHE A 681 17.69 -4.42 -10.94
CA PHE A 681 17.06 -5.70 -10.60
C PHE A 681 16.29 -6.34 -11.74
N MET A 682 15.70 -5.55 -12.65
CA MET A 682 15.05 -6.11 -13.85
C MET A 682 16.06 -6.80 -14.78
N LYS A 683 17.30 -6.31 -14.86
CA LYS A 683 18.34 -6.81 -15.78
C LYS A 683 19.25 -7.85 -15.15
N ASN A 684 19.58 -7.70 -13.86
CA ASN A 684 20.56 -8.53 -13.18
C ASN A 684 19.89 -9.67 -12.38
N PRO A 685 20.38 -10.90 -12.51
CA PRO A 685 19.88 -12.03 -11.74
C PRO A 685 20.26 -11.92 -10.26
N SER A 686 19.46 -12.57 -9.40
CA SER A 686 19.75 -12.71 -7.98
C SER A 686 20.86 -13.73 -7.73
N LEU A 687 21.60 -13.62 -6.63
CA LEU A 687 22.71 -14.56 -6.29
C LEU A 687 22.19 -15.90 -5.77
N SER A 688 21.26 -15.91 -4.84
CA SER A 688 20.72 -17.16 -4.29
C SER A 688 19.72 -17.80 -5.26
N GLY A 689 19.54 -19.11 -5.18
CA GLY A 689 18.62 -19.80 -6.08
C GLY A 689 19.15 -20.07 -7.50
N ARG A 690 20.37 -19.67 -7.85
CA ARG A 690 20.95 -19.89 -9.18
C ARG A 690 21.54 -21.28 -9.41
N GLY A 691 22.06 -21.91 -8.35
CA GLY A 691 22.76 -23.20 -8.52
C GLY A 691 23.95 -23.08 -9.49
N SER A 692 24.10 -24.04 -10.40
CA SER A 692 25.18 -24.06 -11.43
C SER A 692 25.05 -22.94 -12.47
N SER A 693 23.87 -22.34 -12.63
CA SER A 693 23.67 -21.21 -13.57
C SER A 693 24.54 -20.00 -13.22
N ILE A 694 25.06 -19.90 -12.01
CA ILE A 694 26.02 -18.86 -11.60
C ILE A 694 27.29 -18.87 -12.46
N ASN A 695 27.68 -20.05 -12.95
CA ASN A 695 28.86 -20.22 -13.81
C ASN A 695 28.62 -19.72 -15.25
N LEU A 696 27.37 -19.57 -15.67
CA LEU A 696 26.99 -19.09 -17.01
C LEU A 696 26.99 -17.58 -17.10
N SER A 697 26.52 -16.91 -16.04
CA SER A 697 26.52 -15.46 -15.96
C SER A 697 26.56 -15.00 -14.49
N MET A 698 27.59 -14.24 -14.13
CA MET A 698 27.67 -13.60 -12.82
C MET A 698 26.82 -12.32 -12.84
N PRO A 699 26.06 -12.03 -11.77
CA PRO A 699 25.42 -10.72 -11.65
C PRO A 699 26.47 -9.61 -11.60
N GLU A 700 26.12 -8.46 -12.13
CA GLU A 700 26.95 -7.26 -12.01
C GLU A 700 27.16 -6.91 -10.54
N LYS A 701 28.43 -6.87 -10.11
CA LYS A 701 28.79 -6.53 -8.74
C LYS A 701 28.79 -5.02 -8.56
N LEU A 702 27.95 -4.56 -7.66
CA LEU A 702 27.97 -3.17 -7.23
C LEU A 702 29.14 -2.93 -6.27
N ARG A 703 29.71 -1.72 -6.30
CA ARG A 703 30.76 -1.27 -5.37
C ARG A 703 30.41 0.12 -4.85
N LEU A 704 30.70 0.38 -3.60
CA LEU A 704 30.76 1.75 -3.11
C LEU A 704 31.98 2.42 -3.76
N VAL A 705 31.77 3.53 -4.44
CA VAL A 705 32.90 4.40 -4.84
C VAL A 705 33.40 5.01 -3.54
N LYS A 706 34.69 4.86 -3.27
CA LYS A 706 35.37 5.38 -2.06
C LYS A 706 35.35 6.90 -2.06
#